data_e9df8a52f6a37edbcff7f9b5d432dc83
#
_entry.id   e9df8a52f6a37edbcff7f9b5d432dc83
#
_cell.length_a   1.000
_cell.length_b   1.000
_cell.length_c   1.000
_cell.angle_alpha   90.00
_cell.angle_beta   90.00
_cell.angle_gamma   90.00
#
_symmetry.space_group_name_H-M   'P 1'
#
loop_
_entity.id
_entity.type
_entity.pdbx_description
1 polymer ?
#
loop_
_entity_poly.entity_id
_entity_poly.type
_entity_poly.pdbx_seq_one_letter_code
_entity_poly.pdbx_strand_id
1 'polypeptide(L)'
;VDRMQDALQGEMVRRQEVLRQAGNYANVSDYEADRLAGKHEFPPLPALFIVLDEFTEMLMAKPEFGEVFIMIGRLGRSLSVHLLLASQKMDLGKARGLESHLSYRIALKTFTENDSREVLGIPDAAKLPPLPGSGFLKAGGDGLVRFRASYVAAPPPARTLASISEGSTAGAPTAPIEILPFTVAPVITREDLGEEEEVDQNQEVVLAGDEVWADMSEMDIAVAKMKGKGYPAHQVWLPPLEIPDTFATLMPDLRPDPELGFVSRAWRESGTLRVPLGTVDLPLEQRRETLVLNLSGAGGNFALVGGPQTGKSTALRTIVQSLSLTYTPQEVQFYVMDFGGGTFAGFAGAPHVAGIATRDTEEVRTRMIAEIAAIMDDRERYFRAHGIDSMDTYRRGRLEGRYDDGYGDVFLVIDGWGALRSEFDGLDRTVTTMMSRGLSLGVHLIVSAARWMDIRSEAQDIFGSRLELHTANPKESIVNREGAARIPKGRPGRGIDMVGHEMMIGLPRADDDPDPSTVSQGVARTVAKIRESLVHGEGPKLRLLPENVTVPEILAQVPDPQVLPRGGGDMILGVEESRLGPLLFNTRAESHLYLFGDGKTGKTTFLRSIISEVMRLYTPGEAKILTIDMRRTLMGAVPEDYQLRYLTNHAEAMKQMRDLAGFLRTRLPGSDVTPEQIRDRSWWSGPEVWILVDDYDLVATTSGNPLMELIDLLPQAADIGLHVIITRRMGGASRAAYEKVLQMMNDLAVTGILLSGNPSEGAIINGVKPKRAVPGRAQVVHRELGVVAAQLANTPPTSI
;
A
#
# COMPACT_ATOMS: atom_id res chain seq x y z
N VAL A 1 17.84 0.41 24.49
CA VAL A 1 18.29 1.38 25.50
C VAL A 1 17.32 2.57 25.54
N ASP A 2 17.05 3.29 24.43
CA ASP A 2 16.15 4.48 24.41
C ASP A 2 14.73 4.13 24.89
N ARG A 3 14.19 3.01 24.43
CA ARG A 3 12.89 2.47 24.84
C ARG A 3 12.81 2.16 26.34
N MET A 4 13.92 1.76 26.96
CA MET A 4 14.03 1.56 28.40
C MET A 4 13.95 2.91 29.16
N GLN A 5 14.56 3.96 28.62
CA GLN A 5 14.47 5.30 29.18
C GLN A 5 13.02 5.78 29.24
N ASP A 6 12.30 5.68 28.11
CA ASP A 6 10.90 6.07 28.03
C ASP A 6 10.03 5.23 29.00
N ALA A 7 10.25 3.91 29.08
CA ALA A 7 9.52 3.02 29.98
C ALA A 7 9.76 3.36 31.46
N LEU A 8 11.00 3.69 31.88
CA LEU A 8 11.30 4.10 33.24
C LEU A 8 10.70 5.46 33.63
N GLN A 9 10.73 6.42 32.69
CA GLN A 9 10.04 7.70 32.89
C GLN A 9 8.53 7.49 33.01
N GLY A 10 7.95 6.66 32.14
CA GLY A 10 6.54 6.30 32.19
C GLY A 10 6.14 5.65 33.50
N GLU A 11 6.98 4.74 34.05
CA GLU A 11 6.70 4.09 35.35
C GLU A 11 6.70 5.10 36.50
N MET A 12 7.62 6.05 36.51
CA MET A 12 7.62 7.12 37.54
C MET A 12 6.33 7.93 37.48
N VAL A 13 5.85 8.28 36.26
CA VAL A 13 4.58 9.01 36.09
C VAL A 13 3.39 8.14 36.51
N ARG A 14 3.34 6.88 36.08
CA ARG A 14 2.27 5.93 36.41
C ARG A 14 2.11 5.78 37.94
N ARG A 15 3.22 5.60 38.66
CA ARG A 15 3.19 5.49 40.14
C ARG A 15 2.66 6.76 40.77
N GLN A 16 3.09 7.92 40.34
CA GLN A 16 2.58 9.21 40.83
C GLN A 16 1.07 9.32 40.60
N GLU A 17 0.60 8.95 39.40
CA GLU A 17 -0.82 9.02 39.07
C GLU A 17 -1.67 8.05 39.89
N VAL A 18 -1.20 6.79 40.11
CA VAL A 18 -1.89 5.83 40.99
C VAL A 18 -1.98 6.36 42.42
N LEU A 19 -0.89 6.92 43.00
CA LEU A 19 -0.91 7.51 44.32
C LEU A 19 -1.89 8.69 44.40
N ARG A 20 -1.96 9.52 43.35
CA ARG A 20 -2.89 10.65 43.30
C ARG A 20 -4.34 10.18 43.24
N GLN A 21 -4.67 9.21 42.38
CA GLN A 21 -6.02 8.69 42.19
C GLN A 21 -6.52 7.95 43.44
N ALA A 22 -5.65 7.26 44.15
CA ALA A 22 -6.00 6.51 45.34
C ALA A 22 -6.28 7.39 46.58
N GLY A 23 -6.03 8.70 46.52
CA GLY A 23 -6.27 9.62 47.65
C GLY A 23 -5.13 10.56 47.94
N ASN A 24 -4.30 10.89 46.94
CA ASN A 24 -3.12 11.77 47.07
C ASN A 24 -2.10 11.30 48.11
N TYR A 25 -1.78 9.99 48.12
CA TYR A 25 -0.73 9.46 49.00
C TYR A 25 0.64 10.09 48.69
N ALA A 26 1.35 10.47 49.74
CA ALA A 26 2.69 11.05 49.62
C ALA A 26 3.78 10.04 49.22
N ASN A 27 3.59 8.77 49.55
CA ASN A 27 4.52 7.69 49.27
C ASN A 27 3.82 6.34 49.12
N VAL A 28 4.54 5.38 48.54
CA VAL A 28 4.04 4.01 48.30
C VAL A 28 3.87 3.23 49.61
N SER A 29 4.66 3.53 50.63
CA SER A 29 4.58 2.81 51.93
C SER A 29 3.23 3.03 52.62
N ASP A 30 2.75 4.29 52.66
CA ASP A 30 1.45 4.63 53.24
C ASP A 30 0.31 4.07 52.40
N TYR A 31 0.44 4.14 51.09
CA TYR A 31 -0.49 3.56 50.13
C TYR A 31 -0.67 2.05 50.32
N GLU A 32 0.45 1.29 50.42
CA GLU A 32 0.41 -0.16 50.61
C GLU A 32 -0.12 -0.55 51.99
N ALA A 33 0.24 0.23 53.04
CA ALA A 33 -0.30 0.01 54.39
C ALA A 33 -1.85 0.14 54.38
N ASP A 34 -2.38 1.16 53.77
CA ASP A 34 -3.83 1.40 53.66
C ASP A 34 -4.50 0.39 52.73
N ARG A 35 -3.86 -0.04 51.67
CA ARG A 35 -4.34 -1.12 50.78
C ARG A 35 -4.46 -2.45 51.54
N LEU A 36 -3.45 -2.82 52.29
CA LEU A 36 -3.44 -4.05 53.13
C LEU A 36 -4.49 -3.98 54.24
N ALA A 37 -4.79 -2.77 54.72
CA ALA A 37 -5.85 -2.53 55.68
C ALA A 37 -7.27 -2.50 55.04
N GLY A 38 -7.40 -2.69 53.73
CA GLY A 38 -8.68 -2.72 53.04
C GLY A 38 -9.34 -1.34 52.81
N LYS A 39 -8.58 -0.23 52.91
CA LYS A 39 -9.14 1.12 52.78
C LYS A 39 -9.37 1.52 51.32
N HIS A 40 -8.76 0.83 50.37
CA HIS A 40 -9.00 1.00 48.94
C HIS A 40 -8.68 -0.30 48.15
N GLU A 41 -9.24 -0.42 46.94
CA GLU A 41 -9.10 -1.58 46.05
C GLU A 41 -8.10 -1.39 44.89
N PHE A 42 -7.30 -0.33 44.93
CA PHE A 42 -6.30 -0.07 43.88
C PHE A 42 -5.23 -1.19 43.88
N PRO A 43 -4.59 -1.45 42.70
CA PRO A 43 -3.61 -2.53 42.54
C PRO A 43 -2.36 -2.31 43.40
N PRO A 44 -1.65 -3.38 43.81
CA PRO A 44 -0.40 -3.24 44.57
C PRO A 44 0.67 -2.50 43.74
N LEU A 45 1.48 -1.71 44.45
CA LEU A 45 2.67 -1.02 43.91
C LEU A 45 3.96 -1.63 44.51
N PRO A 46 4.41 -2.80 44.04
CA PRO A 46 5.61 -3.45 44.55
C PRO A 46 6.85 -2.56 44.33
N ALA A 47 7.85 -2.72 45.17
CA ALA A 47 9.14 -2.06 44.98
C ALA A 47 9.77 -2.49 43.64
N LEU A 48 10.23 -1.52 42.84
CA LEU A 48 10.93 -1.73 41.60
C LEU A 48 12.44 -1.55 41.80
N PHE A 49 13.22 -2.61 41.61
CA PHE A 49 14.68 -2.55 41.59
C PHE A 49 15.17 -2.53 40.17
N ILE A 50 15.90 -1.49 39.81
CA ILE A 50 16.58 -1.32 38.52
C ILE A 50 18.04 -1.63 38.70
N VAL A 51 18.49 -2.77 38.21
CA VAL A 51 19.86 -3.24 38.34
C VAL A 51 20.60 -2.98 37.00
N LEU A 52 21.70 -2.25 37.10
CA LEU A 52 22.54 -1.89 35.94
C LEU A 52 23.97 -2.35 36.24
N ASP A 53 24.40 -3.32 35.45
CA ASP A 53 25.81 -3.72 35.43
C ASP A 53 26.56 -2.87 34.41
N GLU A 54 27.77 -2.43 34.70
CA GLU A 54 28.60 -1.52 33.91
C GLU A 54 27.89 -0.21 33.54
N PHE A 55 27.19 0.45 34.51
CA PHE A 55 26.41 1.66 34.25
C PHE A 55 27.25 2.81 33.65
N THR A 56 28.56 2.84 33.91
CA THR A 56 29.47 3.85 33.33
C THR A 56 29.63 3.74 31.83
N GLU A 57 29.66 2.52 31.29
CA GLU A 57 29.66 2.30 29.82
C GLU A 57 28.36 2.75 29.21
N MET A 58 27.23 2.48 29.85
CA MET A 58 25.93 2.94 29.38
C MET A 58 25.84 4.46 29.35
N LEU A 59 26.32 5.17 30.38
CA LEU A 59 26.37 6.63 30.41
C LEU A 59 27.34 7.22 29.37
N MET A 60 28.39 6.47 28.97
CA MET A 60 29.26 6.87 27.84
C MET A 60 28.54 6.78 26.50
N ALA A 61 27.77 5.73 26.30
CA ALA A 61 27.02 5.50 25.07
C ALA A 61 25.76 6.39 24.97
N LYS A 62 25.12 6.66 26.10
CA LYS A 62 23.84 7.39 26.21
C LYS A 62 23.85 8.29 27.45
N PRO A 63 24.44 9.51 27.38
CA PRO A 63 24.52 10.46 28.48
C PRO A 63 23.17 10.87 29.06
N GLU A 64 22.10 10.83 28.25
CA GLU A 64 20.74 11.21 28.60
C GLU A 64 20.17 10.38 29.75
N PHE A 65 20.66 9.16 29.95
CA PHE A 65 20.25 8.31 31.09
C PHE A 65 20.63 8.91 32.45
N GLY A 66 21.64 9.79 32.50
CA GLY A 66 22.03 10.52 33.71
C GLY A 66 20.85 11.29 34.32
N GLU A 67 20.03 11.92 33.51
CA GLU A 67 18.86 12.67 33.96
C GLU A 67 17.79 11.75 34.55
N VAL A 68 17.57 10.56 33.95
CA VAL A 68 16.64 9.55 34.49
C VAL A 68 17.10 9.04 35.86
N PHE A 69 18.42 8.77 36.03
CA PHE A 69 18.96 8.33 37.29
C PHE A 69 18.86 9.41 38.39
N ILE A 70 19.11 10.67 38.05
CA ILE A 70 18.92 11.80 38.97
C ILE A 70 17.45 11.92 39.35
N MET A 71 16.52 11.77 38.41
CA MET A 71 15.08 11.79 38.67
C MET A 71 14.68 10.65 39.62
N ILE A 72 15.15 9.44 39.37
CA ILE A 72 14.91 8.29 40.26
C ILE A 72 15.56 8.53 41.62
N GLY A 73 16.76 9.07 41.65
CA GLY A 73 17.44 9.40 42.91
C GLY A 73 16.63 10.39 43.78
N ARG A 74 15.95 11.34 43.15
CA ARG A 74 15.12 12.35 43.84
C ARG A 74 13.75 11.82 44.28
N LEU A 75 13.05 11.09 43.43
CA LEU A 75 11.66 10.70 43.62
C LEU A 75 11.49 9.21 43.96
N GLY A 76 12.49 8.39 43.67
CA GLY A 76 12.40 6.94 43.77
C GLY A 76 12.04 6.45 45.17
N ARG A 77 12.54 7.10 46.26
CA ARG A 77 12.20 6.71 47.64
C ARG A 77 10.68 6.77 47.91
N SER A 78 10.02 7.86 47.49
CA SER A 78 8.58 8.02 47.69
C SER A 78 7.76 7.10 46.76
N LEU A 79 8.29 6.77 45.60
CA LEU A 79 7.64 5.91 44.60
C LEU A 79 8.04 4.44 44.70
N SER A 80 8.89 4.08 45.70
CA SER A 80 9.44 2.73 45.87
C SER A 80 10.15 2.21 44.60
N VAL A 81 10.98 3.07 43.99
CA VAL A 81 11.84 2.75 42.83
C VAL A 81 13.29 2.91 43.27
N HIS A 82 14.08 1.87 43.12
CA HIS A 82 15.43 1.78 43.63
C HIS A 82 16.43 1.49 42.52
N LEU A 83 17.57 2.18 42.51
CA LEU A 83 18.68 1.95 41.60
C LEU A 83 19.80 1.14 42.32
N LEU A 84 20.24 0.09 41.62
CA LEU A 84 21.47 -0.64 41.98
C LEU A 84 22.41 -0.53 40.78
N LEU A 85 23.46 0.26 40.95
CA LEU A 85 24.42 0.58 39.89
C LEU A 85 25.75 -0.14 40.23
N ALA A 86 26.18 -1.00 39.31
CA ALA A 86 27.47 -1.69 39.39
C ALA A 86 28.41 -1.22 38.29
N SER A 87 29.71 -1.16 38.58
CA SER A 87 30.75 -0.88 37.60
C SER A 87 32.10 -1.34 38.15
N GLN A 88 32.96 -1.73 37.23
CA GLN A 88 34.35 -2.10 37.60
C GLN A 88 35.19 -0.85 37.88
N LYS A 89 34.91 0.28 37.27
CA LYS A 89 35.58 1.53 37.49
C LYS A 89 34.61 2.68 37.56
N MET A 90 34.73 3.48 38.61
CA MET A 90 33.84 4.61 38.84
C MET A 90 34.44 5.88 38.27
N ASP A 91 33.84 6.44 37.25
CA ASP A 91 34.19 7.76 36.71
C ASP A 91 33.14 8.77 37.17
N LEU A 92 33.34 9.33 38.37
CA LEU A 92 32.44 10.29 39.01
C LEU A 92 32.26 11.59 38.20
N GLY A 93 33.20 11.89 37.30
CA GLY A 93 33.10 13.05 36.43
C GLY A 93 31.91 12.99 35.45
N LYS A 94 31.50 11.77 35.07
CA LYS A 94 30.38 11.51 34.18
C LYS A 94 29.05 11.33 34.91
N ALA A 95 29.08 11.02 36.18
CA ALA A 95 27.92 10.84 37.06
C ALA A 95 27.63 12.08 37.92
N ARG A 96 28.03 13.30 37.50
CA ARG A 96 27.81 14.55 38.24
C ARG A 96 26.34 14.72 38.59
N GLY A 97 26.05 14.94 39.87
CA GLY A 97 24.67 15.11 40.38
C GLY A 97 24.05 13.82 40.92
N LEU A 98 24.52 12.63 40.51
CA LEU A 98 23.98 11.34 40.99
C LEU A 98 24.53 11.00 42.40
N GLU A 99 25.78 11.43 42.73
CA GLU A 99 26.47 11.10 43.98
C GLU A 99 25.67 11.46 45.22
N SER A 100 24.97 12.61 45.20
CA SER A 100 24.18 13.08 46.32
C SER A 100 22.93 12.22 46.61
N HIS A 101 22.54 11.39 45.61
CA HIS A 101 21.37 10.52 45.71
C HIS A 101 21.69 9.06 46.01
N LEU A 102 22.98 8.69 46.00
CA LEU A 102 23.44 7.33 46.35
C LEU A 102 23.61 7.19 47.85
N SER A 103 22.58 6.64 48.52
CA SER A 103 22.56 6.48 49.99
C SER A 103 23.49 5.37 50.50
N TYR A 104 23.71 4.35 49.66
CA TYR A 104 24.55 3.21 49.97
C TYR A 104 25.68 3.08 48.95
N ARG A 105 26.90 2.83 49.40
CA ARG A 105 28.06 2.58 48.55
C ARG A 105 28.75 1.30 48.99
N ILE A 106 28.96 0.41 48.07
CA ILE A 106 29.62 -0.85 48.24
C ILE A 106 30.89 -0.85 47.41
N ALA A 107 32.04 -1.14 48.05
CA ALA A 107 33.25 -1.41 47.32
C ALA A 107 33.74 -2.82 47.66
N LEU A 108 33.84 -3.65 46.65
CA LEU A 108 34.63 -4.88 46.71
C LEU A 108 36.12 -4.54 46.65
N LYS A 109 36.97 -5.52 46.58
CA LYS A 109 38.43 -5.26 46.46
C LYS A 109 38.70 -4.42 45.19
N THR A 110 39.28 -3.23 45.37
CA THR A 110 39.72 -2.33 44.28
C THR A 110 41.14 -2.57 43.91
N PHE A 111 41.55 -2.23 42.68
CA PHE A 111 42.93 -2.35 42.21
C PHE A 111 43.85 -1.29 42.83
N THR A 112 43.34 -0.08 42.99
CA THR A 112 44.11 1.04 43.54
C THR A 112 43.43 1.66 44.76
N GLU A 113 44.24 2.33 45.64
CA GLU A 113 43.70 3.13 46.70
C GLU A 113 42.82 4.29 46.24
N ASN A 114 43.11 4.81 45.04
CA ASN A 114 42.32 5.88 44.43
C ASN A 114 40.92 5.42 44.09
N ASP A 115 40.75 4.25 43.46
CA ASP A 115 39.44 3.67 43.16
C ASP A 115 38.61 3.49 44.45
N SER A 116 39.27 3.07 45.55
CA SER A 116 38.63 2.96 46.85
C SER A 116 38.18 4.32 47.39
N ARG A 117 39.01 5.36 47.26
CA ARG A 117 38.66 6.73 47.71
C ARG A 117 37.51 7.31 46.90
N GLU A 118 37.45 7.02 45.61
CA GLU A 118 36.32 7.48 44.72
C GLU A 118 34.97 6.90 45.22
N VAL A 119 34.94 5.63 45.61
CA VAL A 119 33.68 5.01 46.04
C VAL A 119 33.37 5.28 47.52
N LEU A 120 34.32 5.06 48.42
CA LEU A 120 34.09 5.08 49.88
C LEU A 120 34.58 6.37 50.56
N GLY A 121 35.44 7.14 49.88
CA GLY A 121 36.17 8.27 50.50
C GLY A 121 37.43 7.85 51.30
N ILE A 122 37.74 6.56 51.42
CA ILE A 122 38.89 5.98 52.15
C ILE A 122 39.60 4.93 51.29
N PRO A 123 40.90 4.62 51.54
CA PRO A 123 41.71 3.72 50.73
C PRO A 123 41.51 2.21 51.03
N ASP A 124 40.67 1.85 52.00
CA ASP A 124 40.69 0.54 52.68
C ASP A 124 40.22 -0.62 51.80
N ALA A 125 39.39 -0.38 50.78
CA ALA A 125 38.95 -1.46 49.91
C ALA A 125 40.08 -2.05 49.05
N ALA A 126 41.15 -1.28 48.80
CA ALA A 126 42.35 -1.82 48.12
C ALA A 126 43.12 -2.87 48.95
N LYS A 127 42.95 -2.81 50.26
CA LYS A 127 43.58 -3.73 51.21
C LYS A 127 42.77 -4.96 51.57
N LEU A 128 41.58 -5.11 51.04
CA LEU A 128 40.74 -6.29 51.18
C LEU A 128 41.47 -7.56 50.72
N PRO A 129 41.25 -8.70 51.37
CA PRO A 129 41.82 -9.98 50.94
C PRO A 129 41.29 -10.34 49.56
N PRO A 130 41.99 -11.11 48.69
CA PRO A 130 41.57 -11.56 47.41
C PRO A 130 40.51 -12.69 47.46
N LEU A 131 39.54 -12.53 48.34
CA LEU A 131 38.43 -13.47 48.55
C LEU A 131 37.18 -12.92 47.91
N PRO A 132 36.53 -13.66 46.98
CA PRO A 132 35.27 -13.24 46.37
C PRO A 132 34.22 -12.84 47.41
N GLY A 133 33.49 -11.79 47.12
CA GLY A 133 32.40 -11.28 47.96
C GLY A 133 32.87 -10.49 49.20
N SER A 134 34.19 -10.32 49.45
CA SER A 134 34.66 -9.45 50.51
C SER A 134 34.54 -7.99 50.13
N GLY A 135 33.92 -7.18 50.97
CA GLY A 135 33.63 -5.79 50.66
C GLY A 135 33.44 -4.91 51.91
N PHE A 136 33.32 -3.61 51.61
CA PHE A 136 32.89 -2.59 52.56
C PHE A 136 31.57 -1.95 52.08
N LEU A 137 30.65 -1.81 53.02
CA LEU A 137 29.43 -1.06 52.88
C LEU A 137 29.54 0.24 53.64
N LYS A 138 29.33 1.36 52.96
CA LYS A 138 29.15 2.67 53.56
C LYS A 138 27.69 3.06 53.47
N ALA A 139 27.02 3.21 54.60
CA ALA A 139 25.62 3.56 54.74
C ALA A 139 25.50 4.89 55.50
N GLY A 140 24.98 5.94 54.87
CA GLY A 140 24.76 7.24 55.52
C GLY A 140 26.03 7.91 56.03
N GLY A 141 25.95 8.71 57.07
CA GLY A 141 27.02 9.60 57.48
C GLY A 141 28.34 8.96 57.96
N ASP A 142 28.36 7.92 58.85
CA ASP A 142 29.60 7.54 59.59
C ASP A 142 29.83 6.04 59.72
N GLY A 143 29.02 5.17 59.13
CA GLY A 143 29.17 3.72 59.29
C GLY A 143 29.85 3.00 58.15
N LEU A 144 31.13 2.57 58.32
CA LEU A 144 31.79 1.64 57.42
C LEU A 144 31.68 0.22 57.98
N VAL A 145 30.96 -0.65 57.26
CA VAL A 145 30.78 -2.04 57.68
C VAL A 145 31.55 -2.96 56.73
N ARG A 146 32.48 -3.75 57.26
CA ARG A 146 33.12 -4.81 56.46
C ARG A 146 32.16 -6.01 56.41
N PHE A 147 31.96 -6.58 55.22
CA PHE A 147 31.09 -7.74 55.04
C PHE A 147 31.68 -8.76 54.06
N ARG A 148 31.06 -9.92 54.02
CA ARG A 148 31.28 -10.90 52.97
C ARG A 148 29.90 -11.27 52.40
N ALA A 149 29.76 -11.21 51.10
CA ALA A 149 28.54 -11.58 50.41
C ALA A 149 28.31 -13.09 50.43
N SER A 150 27.05 -13.51 50.52
CA SER A 150 26.63 -14.89 50.34
C SER A 150 26.83 -15.35 48.89
N TYR A 151 27.05 -16.63 48.71
CA TYR A 151 27.21 -17.23 47.40
C TYR A 151 25.97 -18.08 47.08
N VAL A 152 25.06 -17.55 46.28
CA VAL A 152 23.76 -18.15 45.97
C VAL A 152 23.75 -18.96 44.67
N ALA A 153 24.88 -19.02 43.95
CA ALA A 153 25.02 -19.76 42.69
C ALA A 153 25.45 -21.25 42.90
N ALA A 154 25.66 -21.68 44.12
CA ALA A 154 25.92 -23.07 44.43
C ALA A 154 24.59 -23.86 44.61
N PRO A 155 24.61 -25.16 44.33
CA PRO A 155 23.51 -26.03 44.78
C PRO A 155 23.44 -26.01 46.31
N PRO A 156 22.25 -26.13 46.90
CA PRO A 156 22.08 -26.17 48.35
C PRO A 156 22.74 -27.40 48.96
N PRO A 157 23.26 -27.29 50.16
CA PRO A 157 23.84 -28.45 50.85
C PRO A 157 22.76 -29.53 51.03
N ALA A 158 23.17 -30.80 50.96
CA ALA A 158 22.28 -31.95 50.97
C ALA A 158 21.29 -31.97 52.16
N ARG A 159 21.68 -31.44 53.32
CA ARG A 159 20.78 -31.29 54.50
C ARG A 159 19.62 -30.32 54.29
N THR A 160 19.81 -29.29 53.44
CA THR A 160 18.76 -28.30 53.13
C THR A 160 17.75 -28.87 52.15
N LEU A 161 18.15 -29.75 51.22
CA LEU A 161 17.27 -30.43 50.28
C LEU A 161 16.31 -31.39 51.00
N ALA A 162 16.78 -32.15 51.98
CA ALA A 162 15.93 -33.01 52.78
C ALA A 162 14.87 -32.23 53.58
N SER A 163 15.20 -31.06 54.12
CA SER A 163 14.23 -30.21 54.85
C SER A 163 13.22 -29.49 53.95
N ILE A 164 13.49 -29.41 52.62
CA ILE A 164 12.60 -28.79 51.65
C ILE A 164 11.56 -29.79 51.15
N SER A 165 11.89 -31.04 51.04
CA SER A 165 10.95 -32.10 50.63
C SER A 165 9.84 -32.41 51.69
N GLU A 166 10.05 -32.09 52.94
CA GLU A 166 9.09 -32.37 54.01
C GLU A 166 8.01 -31.29 54.22
N GLY A 167 7.91 -30.29 53.36
CA GLY A 167 6.91 -29.22 53.49
C GLY A 167 5.47 -29.60 53.13
N SER A 168 5.09 -30.87 53.20
CA SER A 168 3.74 -31.30 52.74
C SER A 168 3.09 -32.44 53.56
N THR A 169 3.41 -32.66 54.80
CA THR A 169 2.49 -33.39 55.69
C THR A 169 2.76 -33.04 57.17
N ALA A 170 1.71 -32.66 57.82
CA ALA A 170 1.73 -32.40 59.28
C ALA A 170 2.16 -33.64 60.00
N GLY A 171 3.24 -33.55 60.80
CA GLY A 171 3.42 -34.47 61.90
C GLY A 171 4.81 -35.06 62.20
N ALA A 172 5.90 -34.62 61.54
CA ALA A 172 7.20 -35.03 62.06
C ALA A 172 7.82 -33.88 62.86
N PRO A 173 8.29 -34.11 64.10
CA PRO A 173 8.93 -33.06 64.89
C PRO A 173 10.30 -32.78 64.27
N THR A 174 10.45 -31.62 63.67
CA THR A 174 11.75 -31.00 63.36
C THR A 174 12.43 -30.88 64.73
N ALA A 175 13.51 -31.57 64.94
CA ALA A 175 14.34 -31.39 66.14
C ALA A 175 14.68 -29.88 66.24
N PRO A 176 14.32 -29.20 67.32
CA PRO A 176 14.57 -27.78 67.40
C PRO A 176 16.08 -27.57 67.34
N ILE A 177 16.52 -26.56 66.53
CA ILE A 177 17.89 -26.10 66.58
C ILE A 177 18.11 -25.62 68.02
N GLU A 178 18.79 -26.44 68.82
CA GLU A 178 19.10 -26.13 70.22
C GLU A 178 20.23 -25.07 70.20
N ILE A 179 19.84 -23.82 70.49
CA ILE A 179 20.83 -22.76 70.66
C ILE A 179 21.43 -22.92 72.03
N LEU A 180 22.57 -23.60 72.12
CA LEU A 180 23.29 -23.76 73.37
C LEU A 180 23.93 -22.45 73.76
N PRO A 181 23.80 -22.01 74.99
CA PRO A 181 24.51 -20.83 75.48
C PRO A 181 26.01 -21.06 75.40
N PHE A 182 26.76 -20.04 74.98
CA PHE A 182 28.25 -20.10 74.99
C PHE A 182 28.73 -20.32 76.43
N THR A 183 29.33 -21.50 76.72
CA THR A 183 29.95 -21.84 77.94
C THR A 183 31.36 -22.32 77.74
N VAL A 184 32.20 -22.21 78.74
CA VAL A 184 33.55 -22.79 78.72
C VAL A 184 33.54 -24.28 79.13
N ALA A 185 32.38 -24.83 79.45
CA ALA A 185 32.25 -26.26 79.75
C ALA A 185 32.13 -27.04 78.39
N PRO A 186 32.62 -28.26 78.29
CA PRO A 186 32.46 -29.10 77.11
C PRO A 186 30.98 -29.32 76.85
N VAL A 187 30.53 -29.09 75.61
CA VAL A 187 29.20 -29.37 75.22
C VAL A 187 29.07 -30.86 74.99
N ILE A 188 28.22 -31.48 75.81
CA ILE A 188 27.92 -32.90 75.66
C ILE A 188 26.85 -33.06 74.65
N THR A 189 27.17 -33.63 73.47
CA THR A 189 26.22 -33.94 72.37
C THR A 189 25.52 -35.25 72.68
N ARG A 190 24.40 -35.50 71.91
CA ARG A 190 23.70 -36.79 72.03
C ARG A 190 24.55 -37.98 71.63
N GLU A 191 25.53 -37.78 70.80
CA GLU A 191 26.54 -38.76 70.37
C GLU A 191 27.46 -39.14 71.59
N ASP A 192 27.75 -38.17 72.49
CA ASP A 192 28.53 -38.44 73.72
C ASP A 192 27.78 -39.24 74.83
N LEU A 193 26.47 -39.38 74.71
CA LEU A 193 25.65 -40.12 75.64
C LEU A 193 25.44 -41.56 75.22
N GLY A 194 25.94 -42.02 74.07
CA GLY A 194 25.96 -43.41 73.67
C GLY A 194 24.58 -43.96 73.29
N GLU A 195 23.62 -43.10 72.86
CA GLU A 195 22.41 -43.52 72.25
C GLU A 195 22.67 -43.69 70.69
N GLU A 196 23.20 -44.86 70.35
CA GLU A 196 23.20 -45.32 68.93
C GLU A 196 21.79 -45.78 68.55
N GLU A 197 21.03 -44.92 67.95
CA GLU A 197 19.92 -45.39 67.14
C GLU A 197 20.56 -45.94 65.83
N GLU A 198 20.42 -47.28 65.63
CA GLU A 198 20.76 -47.97 64.43
C GLU A 198 19.96 -47.29 63.27
N VAL A 199 20.57 -46.29 62.59
CA VAL A 199 20.07 -45.82 61.32
C VAL A 199 20.43 -46.86 60.31
N ASP A 200 19.40 -47.60 59.89
CA ASP A 200 19.48 -48.57 58.81
C ASP A 200 20.05 -47.84 57.51
N GLN A 201 21.33 -48.11 57.28
CA GLN A 201 22.09 -47.45 56.15
C GLN A 201 21.68 -47.93 54.78
N ASN A 202 20.58 -48.65 54.62
CA ASN A 202 20.17 -49.25 53.36
C ASN A 202 18.77 -48.80 52.84
N GLN A 203 18.24 -47.68 53.26
CA GLN A 203 17.16 -47.06 52.57
C GLN A 203 17.67 -45.79 51.86
N GLU A 204 18.18 -45.95 50.63
CA GLU A 204 18.11 -44.90 49.63
C GLU A 204 16.62 -44.59 49.37
N VAL A 205 16.06 -43.70 50.16
CA VAL A 205 14.76 -43.09 49.85
C VAL A 205 15.02 -42.12 48.69
N VAL A 206 15.03 -42.63 47.49
CA VAL A 206 14.89 -41.84 46.26
C VAL A 206 13.46 -41.30 46.28
N LEU A 207 13.27 -40.13 46.88
CA LEU A 207 12.03 -39.37 46.75
C LEU A 207 11.89 -38.89 45.31
N ALA A 208 10.88 -39.37 44.62
CA ALA A 208 10.51 -38.93 43.27
C ALA A 208 10.24 -37.42 43.33
N GLY A 209 11.22 -36.62 43.02
CA GLY A 209 11.22 -35.15 43.05
C GLY A 209 12.60 -34.53 43.26
N ASP A 210 13.53 -35.24 43.87
CA ASP A 210 14.83 -34.68 44.26
C ASP A 210 15.82 -34.57 43.09
N GLU A 211 15.66 -35.38 42.04
CA GLU A 211 16.45 -35.28 40.80
C GLU A 211 16.30 -33.93 40.10
N VAL A 212 15.15 -33.25 40.21
CA VAL A 212 14.89 -31.95 39.54
C VAL A 212 15.67 -30.80 40.15
N TRP A 213 16.08 -30.91 41.41
CA TRP A 213 16.71 -29.81 42.17
C TRP A 213 18.21 -30.01 42.39
N ALA A 214 18.74 -31.21 42.14
CA ALA A 214 20.13 -31.58 42.48
C ALA A 214 21.19 -30.74 41.76
N ASP A 215 20.90 -30.29 40.54
CA ASP A 215 21.82 -29.47 39.73
C ASP A 215 21.45 -27.97 39.72
N MET A 216 20.39 -27.57 40.44
CA MET A 216 19.91 -26.18 40.48
C MET A 216 20.62 -25.39 41.56
N SER A 217 20.91 -24.11 41.30
CA SER A 217 21.44 -23.20 42.31
C SER A 217 20.36 -22.83 43.35
N GLU A 218 20.77 -22.41 44.56
CA GLU A 218 19.86 -21.88 45.59
C GLU A 218 18.95 -20.79 45.03
N MET A 219 19.50 -19.94 44.14
CA MET A 219 18.76 -18.88 43.48
C MET A 219 17.67 -19.44 42.55
N ASP A 220 17.99 -20.44 41.73
CA ASP A 220 17.03 -21.05 40.80
C ASP A 220 15.86 -21.71 41.58
N ILE A 221 16.16 -22.39 42.66
CA ILE A 221 15.16 -22.99 43.55
C ILE A 221 14.28 -21.92 44.17
N ALA A 222 14.87 -20.82 44.65
CA ALA A 222 14.10 -19.72 45.23
C ALA A 222 13.17 -19.10 44.22
N VAL A 223 13.64 -18.83 43.00
CA VAL A 223 12.84 -18.28 41.89
C VAL A 223 11.72 -19.25 41.49
N ALA A 224 12.04 -20.54 41.38
CA ALA A 224 11.03 -21.55 41.03
C ALA A 224 9.92 -21.64 42.07
N LYS A 225 10.24 -21.53 43.34
CA LYS A 225 9.27 -21.52 44.44
C LYS A 225 8.42 -20.25 44.48
N MET A 226 8.92 -19.12 44.03
CA MET A 226 8.18 -17.85 43.98
C MET A 226 7.28 -17.79 42.73
N LYS A 227 7.58 -18.54 41.67
CA LYS A 227 6.83 -18.53 40.45
C LYS A 227 5.35 -18.87 40.67
N GLY A 228 4.45 -18.00 40.22
CA GLY A 228 3.00 -18.16 40.37
C GLY A 228 2.47 -17.84 41.80
N LYS A 229 3.31 -17.29 42.69
CA LYS A 229 2.88 -16.85 44.00
C LYS A 229 2.66 -15.33 44.01
N GLY A 230 1.52 -14.89 44.54
CA GLY A 230 1.18 -13.48 44.65
C GLY A 230 0.68 -12.85 43.35
N TYR A 231 0.54 -11.55 43.34
CA TYR A 231 0.12 -10.78 42.18
C TYR A 231 1.27 -10.68 41.14
N PRO A 232 0.98 -10.81 39.84
CA PRO A 232 2.01 -10.59 38.85
C PRO A 232 2.46 -9.12 38.89
N ALA A 233 3.76 -8.89 38.79
CA ALA A 233 4.31 -7.55 38.74
C ALA A 233 3.88 -6.85 37.43
N HIS A 234 3.62 -5.54 37.52
CA HIS A 234 3.41 -4.73 36.33
C HIS A 234 4.63 -4.80 35.43
N GLN A 235 4.42 -5.08 34.16
CA GLN A 235 5.49 -5.21 33.17
C GLN A 235 5.92 -3.85 32.67
N VAL A 236 6.90 -3.24 33.31
CA VAL A 236 7.43 -1.91 32.98
C VAL A 236 8.07 -1.90 31.61
N TRP A 237 8.75 -2.98 31.24
CA TRP A 237 9.47 -3.08 29.97
C TRP A 237 8.93 -4.24 29.14
N LEU A 238 8.16 -3.91 28.11
CA LEU A 238 7.69 -4.88 27.13
C LEU A 238 8.86 -5.32 26.22
N PRO A 239 8.93 -6.58 25.76
CA PRO A 239 9.95 -7.02 24.82
C PRO A 239 9.89 -6.18 23.52
N PRO A 240 10.96 -6.11 22.71
CA PRO A 240 10.91 -5.45 21.40
C PRO A 240 9.83 -6.04 20.49
N LEU A 241 9.32 -5.23 19.54
CA LEU A 241 8.42 -5.72 18.47
C LEU A 241 9.23 -6.59 17.52
N GLU A 242 9.23 -7.90 17.66
CA GLU A 242 10.03 -8.83 16.84
C GLU A 242 9.19 -9.66 15.89
N ILE A 243 7.99 -10.01 16.29
CA ILE A 243 7.07 -10.88 15.55
C ILE A 243 5.94 -10.00 15.01
N PRO A 244 5.70 -9.96 13.69
CA PRO A 244 4.58 -9.23 13.12
C PRO A 244 3.25 -9.94 13.43
N ASP A 245 2.22 -9.16 13.71
CA ASP A 245 0.87 -9.69 13.85
C ASP A 245 0.33 -10.19 12.50
N THR A 246 -0.67 -11.07 12.58
CA THR A 246 -1.50 -11.47 11.44
C THR A 246 -2.94 -11.00 11.66
N PHE A 247 -3.82 -11.11 10.66
CA PHE A 247 -5.23 -10.76 10.87
C PHE A 247 -5.94 -11.70 11.83
N ALA A 248 -5.43 -12.90 12.11
CA ALA A 248 -5.93 -13.74 13.20
C ALA A 248 -5.82 -13.02 14.56
N THR A 249 -4.76 -12.25 14.78
CA THR A 249 -4.55 -11.44 15.99
C THR A 249 -5.25 -10.09 15.89
N LEU A 250 -5.11 -9.37 14.76
CA LEU A 250 -5.64 -8.00 14.59
C LEU A 250 -7.17 -7.96 14.43
N MET A 251 -7.77 -9.03 13.93
CA MET A 251 -9.21 -9.18 13.68
C MET A 251 -9.71 -10.52 14.26
N PRO A 252 -9.76 -10.70 15.58
CA PRO A 252 -10.10 -12.00 16.20
C PRO A 252 -11.54 -12.44 15.92
N ASP A 253 -12.41 -11.53 15.48
CA ASP A 253 -13.79 -11.80 15.09
C ASP A 253 -13.95 -12.16 13.60
N LEU A 254 -12.84 -12.28 12.84
CA LEU A 254 -12.84 -12.56 11.40
C LEU A 254 -13.47 -13.93 11.12
N ARG A 255 -14.59 -13.94 10.38
CA ARG A 255 -15.36 -15.14 10.05
C ARG A 255 -16.24 -14.92 8.82
N PRO A 256 -16.73 -16.00 8.19
CA PRO A 256 -17.78 -15.89 7.18
C PRO A 256 -19.06 -15.30 7.79
N ASP A 257 -19.55 -14.24 7.16
CA ASP A 257 -20.79 -13.55 7.51
C ASP A 257 -21.82 -13.75 6.39
N PRO A 258 -23.09 -14.10 6.70
CA PRO A 258 -24.09 -14.40 5.69
C PRO A 258 -24.52 -13.21 4.82
N GLU A 259 -24.28 -11.98 5.29
CA GLU A 259 -24.63 -10.75 4.57
C GLU A 259 -23.43 -10.07 3.91
N LEU A 260 -22.24 -10.24 4.46
CA LEU A 260 -21.07 -9.44 4.07
C LEU A 260 -19.93 -10.28 3.48
N GLY A 261 -19.96 -11.61 3.65
CA GLY A 261 -18.86 -12.49 3.24
C GLY A 261 -17.80 -12.68 4.33
N PHE A 262 -16.55 -12.88 3.99
CA PHE A 262 -15.47 -13.12 4.96
C PHE A 262 -14.91 -11.81 5.50
N VAL A 263 -15.49 -11.31 6.60
CA VAL A 263 -15.19 -9.97 7.15
C VAL A 263 -15.12 -9.96 8.69
N SER A 264 -14.46 -8.92 9.23
CA SER A 264 -14.52 -8.54 10.64
C SER A 264 -15.58 -7.47 10.84
N ARG A 265 -16.61 -7.75 11.64
CA ARG A 265 -17.64 -6.77 12.00
C ARG A 265 -17.15 -5.75 13.02
N ALA A 266 -16.20 -6.11 13.88
CA ALA A 266 -15.66 -5.22 14.90
C ALA A 266 -14.96 -3.99 14.33
N TRP A 267 -14.38 -4.12 13.12
CA TRP A 267 -13.71 -3.02 12.44
C TRP A 267 -14.61 -2.24 11.49
N ARG A 268 -15.86 -2.68 11.31
CA ARG A 268 -16.81 -2.07 10.41
C ARG A 268 -17.60 -0.96 11.11
N GLU A 269 -17.26 0.27 10.82
CA GLU A 269 -17.94 1.45 11.32
C GLU A 269 -18.56 2.22 10.16
N SER A 270 -19.87 2.53 10.25
CA SER A 270 -20.61 3.17 9.17
C SER A 270 -19.99 4.53 8.78
N GLY A 271 -19.72 4.69 7.48
CA GLY A 271 -19.20 5.93 6.90
C GLY A 271 -17.70 6.17 7.09
N THR A 272 -16.99 5.26 7.76
CA THR A 272 -15.53 5.37 7.95
C THR A 272 -14.75 4.35 7.12
N LEU A 273 -13.44 4.57 6.96
CA LEU A 273 -12.50 3.65 6.32
C LEU A 273 -11.34 3.37 7.31
N ARG A 274 -11.68 2.84 8.48
CA ARG A 274 -10.71 2.51 9.54
C ARG A 274 -10.39 1.02 9.50
N VAL A 275 -9.10 0.70 9.49
CA VAL A 275 -8.62 -0.68 9.45
C VAL A 275 -7.37 -0.88 10.31
N PRO A 276 -7.17 -2.06 10.92
CA PRO A 276 -5.96 -2.38 11.64
C PRO A 276 -4.83 -2.70 10.65
N LEU A 277 -3.63 -2.22 10.95
CA LEU A 277 -2.46 -2.40 10.10
C LEU A 277 -1.32 -3.14 10.81
N GLY A 278 -1.32 -3.18 12.14
CA GLY A 278 -0.26 -3.78 12.93
C GLY A 278 -0.30 -3.31 14.38
N THR A 279 0.86 -3.17 15.00
CA THR A 279 1.00 -2.79 16.42
C THR A 279 1.92 -1.59 16.58
N VAL A 280 1.51 -0.64 17.41
CA VAL A 280 2.30 0.50 17.92
C VAL A 280 2.79 0.20 19.32
N ASP A 281 4.05 0.52 19.60
CA ASP A 281 4.65 0.44 20.93
C ASP A 281 4.66 1.81 21.59
N LEU A 282 4.09 1.88 22.78
CA LEU A 282 3.98 3.10 23.57
C LEU A 282 4.77 2.93 24.89
N PRO A 283 6.11 3.04 24.86
CA PRO A 283 6.95 2.74 26.03
C PRO A 283 6.66 3.65 27.23
N LEU A 284 6.35 4.93 27.00
CA LEU A 284 5.95 5.86 28.08
C LEU A 284 4.67 5.41 28.80
N GLU A 285 3.76 4.77 28.09
CA GLU A 285 2.51 4.25 28.63
C GLU A 285 2.60 2.77 29.02
N GLN A 286 3.77 2.14 28.75
CA GLN A 286 4.07 0.73 29.06
C GLN A 286 3.05 -0.25 28.45
N ARG A 287 2.55 0.09 27.27
CA ARG A 287 1.53 -0.71 26.57
C ARG A 287 1.73 -0.71 25.07
N ARG A 288 1.01 -1.57 24.43
CA ARG A 288 0.89 -1.63 22.98
C ARG A 288 -0.54 -1.37 22.57
N GLU A 289 -0.68 -0.76 21.41
CA GLU A 289 -1.96 -0.54 20.78
C GLU A 289 -1.96 -1.06 19.33
N THR A 290 -3.15 -1.30 18.83
CA THR A 290 -3.30 -1.59 17.39
C THR A 290 -2.97 -0.35 16.58
N LEU A 291 -2.06 -0.48 15.61
CA LEU A 291 -1.85 0.53 14.59
C LEU A 291 -3.07 0.61 13.68
N VAL A 292 -3.86 1.65 13.83
CA VAL A 292 -5.07 1.87 13.05
C VAL A 292 -4.80 2.87 11.93
N LEU A 293 -5.09 2.46 10.70
CA LEU A 293 -5.09 3.36 9.56
C LEU A 293 -6.51 3.86 9.31
N ASN A 294 -6.68 5.19 9.31
CA ASN A 294 -7.94 5.84 8.97
C ASN A 294 -7.81 6.53 7.62
N LEU A 295 -8.46 5.98 6.61
CA LEU A 295 -8.47 6.49 5.23
C LEU A 295 -9.72 7.34 4.92
N SER A 296 -10.44 7.79 5.95
CA SER A 296 -11.55 8.73 5.79
C SER A 296 -11.05 10.17 5.71
N GLY A 297 -11.78 11.03 5.00
CA GLY A 297 -11.51 12.46 4.93
C GLY A 297 -10.08 12.79 4.51
N ALA A 298 -9.43 13.72 5.21
CA ALA A 298 -8.08 14.19 4.89
C ALA A 298 -7.00 13.09 4.99
N GLY A 299 -7.20 12.03 5.77
CA GLY A 299 -6.31 10.88 5.89
C GLY A 299 -6.38 9.90 4.72
N GLY A 300 -7.25 10.12 3.75
CA GLY A 300 -7.61 9.16 2.71
C GLY A 300 -6.50 8.83 1.72
N ASN A 301 -5.50 9.67 1.55
CA ASN A 301 -4.30 9.38 0.78
C ASN A 301 -3.15 8.99 1.71
N PHE A 302 -2.45 7.91 1.35
CA PHE A 302 -1.44 7.28 2.18
C PHE A 302 -0.10 7.14 1.48
N ALA A 303 0.98 7.51 2.15
CA ALA A 303 2.35 7.31 1.69
C ALA A 303 3.17 6.50 2.70
N LEU A 304 3.85 5.47 2.21
CA LEU A 304 4.82 4.66 2.95
C LEU A 304 6.21 4.83 2.37
N VAL A 305 7.14 5.31 3.18
CA VAL A 305 8.53 5.46 2.76
C VAL A 305 9.44 4.50 3.52
N GLY A 306 10.40 3.92 2.82
CA GLY A 306 11.37 3.01 3.41
C GLY A 306 12.39 2.49 2.40
N GLY A 307 13.57 2.14 2.84
CA GLY A 307 14.64 1.60 2.01
C GLY A 307 14.30 0.27 1.31
N PRO A 308 15.22 -0.28 0.52
CA PRO A 308 15.06 -1.61 -0.05
C PRO A 308 14.86 -2.67 1.03
N GLN A 309 14.01 -3.67 0.75
CA GLN A 309 13.74 -4.83 1.63
C GLN A 309 13.25 -4.49 3.06
N THR A 310 12.68 -3.31 3.27
CA THR A 310 12.12 -2.91 4.58
C THR A 310 10.67 -3.32 4.80
N GLY A 311 10.03 -3.98 3.81
CA GLY A 311 8.65 -4.47 3.94
C GLY A 311 7.58 -3.59 3.30
N LYS A 312 7.93 -2.57 2.48
CA LYS A 312 6.97 -1.67 1.82
C LYS A 312 5.85 -2.38 1.06
N SER A 313 6.23 -3.27 0.14
CA SER A 313 5.25 -4.01 -0.67
C SER A 313 4.37 -4.92 0.19
N THR A 314 4.91 -5.49 1.27
CA THR A 314 4.14 -6.26 2.25
C THR A 314 3.14 -5.37 2.96
N ALA A 315 3.55 -4.18 3.39
CA ALA A 315 2.68 -3.21 4.04
C ALA A 315 1.51 -2.76 3.14
N LEU A 316 1.77 -2.45 1.86
CA LEU A 316 0.71 -2.12 0.91
C LEU A 316 -0.28 -3.29 0.74
N ARG A 317 0.24 -4.53 0.67
CA ARG A 317 -0.61 -5.73 0.64
C ARG A 317 -1.42 -5.90 1.92
N THR A 318 -0.85 -5.56 3.09
CA THR A 318 -1.56 -5.58 4.36
C THR A 318 -2.71 -4.57 4.37
N ILE A 319 -2.52 -3.36 3.82
CA ILE A 319 -3.59 -2.36 3.71
C ILE A 319 -4.71 -2.88 2.80
N VAL A 320 -4.37 -3.36 1.61
CA VAL A 320 -5.36 -3.91 0.66
C VAL A 320 -6.13 -5.07 1.29
N GLN A 321 -5.43 -5.98 1.96
CA GLN A 321 -6.06 -7.13 2.61
C GLN A 321 -6.93 -6.72 3.80
N SER A 322 -6.47 -5.77 4.62
CA SER A 322 -7.22 -5.26 5.77
C SER A 322 -8.55 -4.63 5.34
N LEU A 323 -8.52 -3.78 4.30
CA LEU A 323 -9.73 -3.21 3.71
C LEU A 323 -10.64 -4.29 3.13
N SER A 324 -10.09 -5.30 2.44
CA SER A 324 -10.87 -6.42 1.87
C SER A 324 -11.49 -7.35 2.92
N LEU A 325 -10.94 -7.38 4.13
CA LEU A 325 -11.45 -8.14 5.27
C LEU A 325 -12.41 -7.31 6.15
N THR A 326 -12.64 -6.06 5.81
CA THR A 326 -13.54 -5.17 6.54
C THR A 326 -14.74 -4.77 5.69
N TYR A 327 -14.55 -4.51 4.39
CA TYR A 327 -15.57 -3.99 3.47
C TYR A 327 -15.83 -4.96 2.32
N THR A 328 -17.02 -4.90 1.76
CA THR A 328 -17.41 -5.72 0.60
C THR A 328 -16.78 -5.20 -0.70
N PRO A 329 -16.73 -6.02 -1.78
CA PRO A 329 -16.21 -5.58 -3.07
C PRO A 329 -16.99 -4.44 -3.72
N GLN A 330 -18.24 -4.20 -3.29
CA GLN A 330 -19.05 -3.06 -3.74
C GLN A 330 -18.69 -1.78 -2.99
N GLU A 331 -18.15 -1.89 -1.78
CA GLU A 331 -17.79 -0.73 -0.95
C GLU A 331 -16.37 -0.24 -1.19
N VAL A 332 -15.43 -1.15 -1.50
CA VAL A 332 -14.04 -0.78 -1.81
C VAL A 332 -13.52 -1.53 -3.04
N GLN A 333 -12.85 -0.81 -3.94
CA GLN A 333 -12.23 -1.35 -5.14
C GLN A 333 -10.77 -0.90 -5.23
N PHE A 334 -9.89 -1.80 -5.72
CA PHE A 334 -8.47 -1.53 -5.87
C PHE A 334 -8.02 -1.59 -7.32
N TYR A 335 -7.34 -0.55 -7.75
CA TYR A 335 -6.56 -0.48 -8.97
C TYR A 335 -5.08 -0.47 -8.58
N VAL A 336 -4.31 -1.45 -9.01
CA VAL A 336 -2.95 -1.65 -8.53
C VAL A 336 -1.93 -1.44 -9.65
N MET A 337 -0.94 -0.60 -9.42
CA MET A 337 0.26 -0.47 -10.25
C MET A 337 1.46 -1.06 -9.49
N ASP A 338 1.90 -2.25 -9.91
CA ASP A 338 2.99 -2.99 -9.27
C ASP A 338 4.30 -2.80 -10.04
N PHE A 339 5.13 -1.89 -9.57
CA PHE A 339 6.51 -1.70 -10.04
C PHE A 339 7.54 -2.36 -9.12
N GLY A 340 7.08 -3.04 -8.07
CA GLY A 340 7.90 -3.72 -7.06
C GLY A 340 8.33 -5.14 -7.44
N GLY A 341 7.92 -5.66 -8.62
CA GLY A 341 8.35 -6.97 -9.11
C GLY A 341 7.33 -8.11 -8.97
N GLY A 342 6.05 -7.84 -9.15
CA GLY A 342 5.00 -8.87 -9.18
C GLY A 342 4.49 -9.27 -7.80
N THR A 343 4.68 -8.43 -6.80
CA THR A 343 4.31 -8.72 -5.41
C THR A 343 2.80 -8.82 -5.19
N PHE A 344 2.01 -8.20 -6.07
CA PHE A 344 0.54 -8.23 -6.03
C PHE A 344 -0.10 -9.35 -6.88
N ALA A 345 0.69 -10.23 -7.52
CA ALA A 345 0.14 -11.32 -8.34
C ALA A 345 -0.88 -12.19 -7.59
N GLY A 346 -0.67 -12.42 -6.28
CA GLY A 346 -1.60 -13.18 -5.43
C GLY A 346 -2.99 -12.54 -5.26
N PHE A 347 -3.16 -11.27 -5.63
CA PHE A 347 -4.43 -10.55 -5.57
C PHE A 347 -5.19 -10.53 -6.93
N ALA A 348 -4.62 -11.08 -8.00
CA ALA A 348 -5.26 -11.02 -9.33
C ALA A 348 -6.68 -11.60 -9.36
N GLY A 349 -6.95 -12.60 -8.51
CA GLY A 349 -8.28 -13.20 -8.35
C GLY A 349 -9.13 -12.63 -7.22
N ALA A 350 -8.68 -11.58 -6.52
CA ALA A 350 -9.42 -11.00 -5.41
C ALA A 350 -10.66 -10.24 -5.90
N PRO A 351 -11.84 -10.47 -5.29
CA PRO A 351 -13.09 -9.83 -5.71
C PRO A 351 -13.06 -8.29 -5.70
N HIS A 352 -12.27 -7.70 -4.79
CA HIS A 352 -12.10 -6.26 -4.62
C HIS A 352 -11.14 -5.62 -5.64
N VAL A 353 -10.31 -6.42 -6.33
CA VAL A 353 -9.28 -5.89 -7.23
C VAL A 353 -9.84 -5.77 -8.64
N ALA A 354 -9.95 -4.53 -9.12
CA ALA A 354 -10.39 -4.21 -10.47
C ALA A 354 -9.35 -4.63 -11.52
N GLY A 355 -8.07 -4.34 -11.27
CA GLY A 355 -6.99 -4.72 -12.17
C GLY A 355 -5.60 -4.49 -11.56
N ILE A 356 -4.61 -5.17 -12.12
CA ILE A 356 -3.19 -5.02 -11.74
C ILE A 356 -2.39 -4.68 -13.00
N ALA A 357 -1.73 -3.54 -12.99
CA ALA A 357 -0.81 -3.11 -14.02
C ALA A 357 0.64 -3.31 -13.57
N THR A 358 1.50 -3.74 -14.49
CA THR A 358 2.95 -3.89 -14.29
C THR A 358 3.72 -2.94 -15.21
N ARG A 359 5.07 -2.99 -15.16
CA ARG A 359 5.94 -2.22 -16.07
C ARG A 359 5.63 -2.48 -17.54
N ASP A 360 5.35 -3.72 -17.90
CA ASP A 360 5.19 -4.17 -19.29
C ASP A 360 3.76 -3.97 -19.82
N THR A 361 2.78 -3.66 -18.95
CA THR A 361 1.37 -3.54 -19.33
C THR A 361 0.95 -2.08 -19.51
N GLU A 362 1.50 -1.38 -20.53
CA GLU A 362 1.20 0.03 -20.82
C GLU A 362 -0.29 0.28 -21.01
N GLU A 363 -0.97 -0.59 -21.76
CA GLU A 363 -2.40 -0.47 -22.06
C GLU A 363 -3.24 -0.52 -20.76
N VAL A 364 -2.92 -1.46 -19.85
CA VAL A 364 -3.61 -1.60 -18.57
C VAL A 364 -3.41 -0.36 -17.69
N ARG A 365 -2.18 0.18 -17.64
CA ARG A 365 -1.90 1.42 -16.89
C ARG A 365 -2.68 2.61 -17.43
N THR A 366 -2.64 2.81 -18.75
CA THR A 366 -3.33 3.93 -19.40
C THR A 366 -4.83 3.84 -19.16
N ARG A 367 -5.39 2.64 -19.35
CA ARG A 367 -6.80 2.38 -19.12
C ARG A 367 -7.22 2.59 -17.68
N MET A 368 -6.39 2.16 -16.72
CA MET A 368 -6.64 2.33 -15.30
C MET A 368 -6.78 3.81 -14.92
N ILE A 369 -5.89 4.67 -15.41
CA ILE A 369 -5.97 6.12 -15.19
C ILE A 369 -7.22 6.71 -15.84
N ALA A 370 -7.51 6.33 -17.08
CA ALA A 370 -8.68 6.80 -17.81
C ALA A 370 -10.00 6.39 -17.11
N GLU A 371 -10.06 5.17 -16.61
CA GLU A 371 -11.26 4.67 -15.88
C GLU A 371 -11.47 5.39 -14.56
N ILE A 372 -10.39 5.57 -13.76
CA ILE A 372 -10.49 6.33 -12.50
C ILE A 372 -10.92 7.77 -12.76
N ALA A 373 -10.39 8.42 -13.79
CA ALA A 373 -10.81 9.77 -14.18
C ALA A 373 -12.29 9.80 -14.59
N ALA A 374 -12.74 8.83 -15.37
CA ALA A 374 -14.15 8.71 -15.76
C ALA A 374 -15.08 8.48 -14.56
N ILE A 375 -14.70 7.62 -13.62
CA ILE A 375 -15.43 7.40 -12.35
C ILE A 375 -15.57 8.73 -11.58
N MET A 376 -14.49 9.52 -11.47
CA MET A 376 -14.54 10.81 -10.79
C MET A 376 -15.49 11.79 -11.46
N ASP A 377 -15.44 11.91 -12.79
CA ASP A 377 -16.31 12.83 -13.55
C ASP A 377 -17.78 12.39 -13.50
N ASP A 378 -18.04 11.08 -13.56
CA ASP A 378 -19.39 10.53 -13.48
C ASP A 378 -19.95 10.69 -12.07
N ARG A 379 -19.15 10.46 -11.03
CA ARG A 379 -19.53 10.65 -9.63
C ARG A 379 -19.78 12.12 -9.30
N GLU A 380 -18.99 13.05 -9.82
CA GLU A 380 -19.22 14.48 -9.64
C GLU A 380 -20.59 14.89 -10.24
N ARG A 381 -20.93 14.37 -11.42
CA ARG A 381 -22.25 14.59 -12.04
C ARG A 381 -23.38 13.94 -11.22
N TYR A 382 -23.15 12.72 -10.72
CA TYR A 382 -24.11 12.00 -9.88
C TYR A 382 -24.37 12.76 -8.57
N PHE A 383 -23.33 13.23 -7.88
CA PHE A 383 -23.45 14.00 -6.63
C PHE A 383 -24.24 15.29 -6.85
N ARG A 384 -23.93 16.00 -7.93
CA ARG A 384 -24.67 17.23 -8.30
C ARG A 384 -26.15 16.97 -8.58
N ALA A 385 -26.45 15.90 -9.28
CA ALA A 385 -27.82 15.53 -9.63
C ALA A 385 -28.66 15.09 -8.42
N HIS A 386 -28.04 14.50 -7.40
CA HIS A 386 -28.71 13.98 -6.20
C HIS A 386 -28.54 14.85 -4.96
N GLY A 387 -27.87 16.02 -5.06
CA GLY A 387 -27.63 16.91 -3.94
C GLY A 387 -26.75 16.32 -2.84
N ILE A 388 -25.77 15.49 -3.21
CA ILE A 388 -24.84 14.87 -2.27
C ILE A 388 -23.67 15.82 -2.03
N ASP A 389 -23.43 16.18 -0.79
CA ASP A 389 -22.44 17.17 -0.37
C ASP A 389 -21.08 16.57 0.03
N SER A 390 -21.04 15.30 0.39
CA SER A 390 -19.83 14.65 0.89
C SER A 390 -19.83 13.13 0.66
N MET A 391 -18.61 12.53 0.67
CA MET A 391 -18.46 11.08 0.63
C MET A 391 -19.06 10.39 1.85
N ASP A 392 -19.07 11.01 3.02
CA ASP A 392 -19.69 10.44 4.21
C ASP A 392 -21.22 10.36 4.07
N THR A 393 -21.82 11.37 3.45
CA THR A 393 -23.25 11.36 3.09
C THR A 393 -23.54 10.27 2.04
N TYR A 394 -22.65 10.15 1.04
CA TYR A 394 -22.77 9.13 0.01
C TYR A 394 -22.65 7.71 0.59
N ARG A 395 -21.61 7.40 1.39
CA ARG A 395 -21.41 6.07 2.00
C ARG A 395 -22.60 5.65 2.85
N ARG A 396 -23.09 6.54 3.72
CA ARG A 396 -24.28 6.27 4.54
C ARG A 396 -25.51 6.01 3.69
N GLY A 397 -25.76 6.88 2.71
CA GLY A 397 -26.90 6.73 1.81
C GLY A 397 -26.82 5.47 0.95
N ARG A 398 -25.63 5.02 0.61
CA ARG A 398 -25.42 3.77 -0.12
C ARG A 398 -25.72 2.54 0.75
N LEU A 399 -25.29 2.53 2.01
CA LEU A 399 -25.64 1.48 2.98
C LEU A 399 -27.17 1.40 3.23
N GLU A 400 -27.86 2.52 3.12
CA GLU A 400 -29.31 2.60 3.22
C GLU A 400 -30.03 2.32 1.89
N GLY A 401 -29.31 2.04 0.80
CA GLY A 401 -29.87 1.79 -0.53
C GLY A 401 -30.44 3.03 -1.24
N ARG A 402 -30.10 4.25 -0.78
CA ARG A 402 -30.57 5.52 -1.38
C ARG A 402 -29.73 5.97 -2.57
N TYR A 403 -28.44 5.65 -2.56
CA TYR A 403 -27.49 6.06 -3.59
C TYR A 403 -26.71 4.86 -4.11
N ASP A 404 -26.48 4.82 -5.42
CA ASP A 404 -25.57 3.87 -6.06
C ASP A 404 -25.16 4.41 -7.44
N ASP A 405 -23.87 4.70 -7.63
CA ASP A 405 -23.28 5.06 -8.91
C ASP A 405 -22.50 3.90 -9.54
N GLY A 406 -22.61 2.70 -8.94
CA GLY A 406 -21.91 1.49 -9.37
C GLY A 406 -20.52 1.29 -8.72
N TYR A 407 -20.03 2.26 -7.95
CA TYR A 407 -18.71 2.21 -7.34
C TYR A 407 -18.76 2.57 -5.85
N GLY A 408 -17.92 1.88 -5.05
CA GLY A 408 -17.60 2.28 -3.68
C GLY A 408 -16.44 3.28 -3.62
N ASP A 409 -15.66 3.21 -2.56
CA ASP A 409 -14.38 3.92 -2.49
C ASP A 409 -13.36 3.24 -3.40
N VAL A 410 -12.70 4.02 -4.24
CA VAL A 410 -11.74 3.56 -5.24
C VAL A 410 -10.33 3.87 -4.78
N PHE A 411 -9.47 2.86 -4.71
CA PHE A 411 -8.09 2.99 -4.28
C PHE A 411 -7.13 2.74 -5.45
N LEU A 412 -6.34 3.75 -5.80
CA LEU A 412 -5.18 3.57 -6.67
C LEU A 412 -3.96 3.26 -5.80
N VAL A 413 -3.47 2.02 -5.88
CA VAL A 413 -2.31 1.54 -5.14
C VAL A 413 -1.10 1.51 -6.05
N ILE A 414 -0.03 2.23 -5.71
CA ILE A 414 1.20 2.30 -6.51
C ILE A 414 2.38 1.79 -5.68
N ASP A 415 2.83 0.58 -5.97
CA ASP A 415 4.05 0.04 -5.36
C ASP A 415 5.27 0.45 -6.17
N GLY A 416 6.01 1.45 -5.67
CA GLY A 416 7.20 2.00 -6.31
C GLY A 416 6.99 3.35 -7.01
N TRP A 417 6.59 4.39 -6.29
CA TRP A 417 6.41 5.76 -6.83
C TRP A 417 7.64 6.30 -7.53
N GLY A 418 8.86 5.98 -7.04
CA GLY A 418 10.10 6.38 -7.70
C GLY A 418 10.24 5.81 -9.11
N ALA A 419 9.82 4.56 -9.33
CA ALA A 419 9.81 3.92 -10.66
C ALA A 419 8.76 4.57 -11.57
N LEU A 420 7.55 4.82 -11.05
CA LEU A 420 6.51 5.56 -11.78
C LEU A 420 7.06 6.90 -12.33
N ARG A 421 7.76 7.66 -11.49
CA ARG A 421 8.31 8.98 -11.85
C ARG A 421 9.45 8.92 -12.83
N SER A 422 10.35 7.93 -12.71
CA SER A 422 11.56 7.85 -13.52
C SER A 422 11.38 7.14 -14.85
N GLU A 423 10.46 6.17 -14.92
CA GLU A 423 10.27 5.32 -16.09
C GLU A 423 9.12 5.80 -17.00
N PHE A 424 8.15 6.57 -16.44
CA PHE A 424 6.96 7.00 -17.17
C PHE A 424 6.80 8.53 -17.07
N ASP A 425 7.30 9.23 -18.09
CA ASP A 425 7.35 10.70 -18.10
C ASP A 425 5.97 11.34 -17.92
N GLY A 426 5.88 12.23 -16.92
CA GLY A 426 4.67 12.99 -16.61
C GLY A 426 3.55 12.24 -15.90
N LEU A 427 3.63 10.91 -15.75
CA LEU A 427 2.57 10.10 -15.14
C LEU A 427 2.38 10.44 -13.66
N ASP A 428 3.46 10.73 -12.93
CA ASP A 428 3.42 11.18 -11.54
C ASP A 428 2.64 12.48 -11.38
N ARG A 429 2.79 13.42 -12.32
CA ARG A 429 2.04 14.69 -12.31
C ARG A 429 0.56 14.47 -12.64
N THR A 430 0.27 13.63 -13.63
CA THR A 430 -1.10 13.29 -14.00
C THR A 430 -1.84 12.69 -12.80
N VAL A 431 -1.24 11.70 -12.12
CA VAL A 431 -1.81 11.09 -10.92
C VAL A 431 -1.97 12.12 -9.80
N THR A 432 -0.95 12.93 -9.52
CA THR A 432 -1.02 13.97 -8.47
C THR A 432 -2.15 14.96 -8.74
N THR A 433 -2.27 15.46 -9.98
CA THR A 433 -3.34 16.40 -10.38
C THR A 433 -4.72 15.77 -10.24
N MET A 434 -4.88 14.53 -10.66
CA MET A 434 -6.14 13.79 -10.53
C MET A 434 -6.51 13.62 -9.05
N MET A 435 -5.56 13.17 -8.22
CA MET A 435 -5.80 12.87 -6.81
C MET A 435 -5.96 14.10 -5.92
N SER A 436 -5.60 15.31 -6.37
CA SER A 436 -5.90 16.53 -5.64
C SER A 436 -7.41 16.76 -5.41
N ARG A 437 -8.27 16.20 -6.28
CA ARG A 437 -9.74 16.21 -6.14
C ARG A 437 -10.30 14.86 -5.68
N GLY A 438 -9.46 13.82 -5.65
CA GLY A 438 -9.88 12.43 -5.46
C GLY A 438 -10.69 12.20 -4.19
N LEU A 439 -10.19 12.69 -3.06
CA LEU A 439 -10.77 12.42 -1.74
C LEU A 439 -12.22 12.89 -1.60
N SER A 440 -12.58 14.03 -2.18
CA SER A 440 -13.96 14.54 -2.17
C SER A 440 -14.93 13.64 -2.98
N LEU A 441 -14.38 12.82 -3.86
CA LEU A 441 -15.10 11.89 -4.73
C LEU A 441 -14.85 10.42 -4.35
N GLY A 442 -14.28 10.12 -3.18
CA GLY A 442 -14.00 8.75 -2.72
C GLY A 442 -12.96 8.01 -3.56
N VAL A 443 -12.02 8.76 -4.13
CA VAL A 443 -10.87 8.19 -4.83
C VAL A 443 -9.61 8.47 -4.03
N HIS A 444 -8.90 7.41 -3.68
CA HIS A 444 -7.78 7.41 -2.74
C HIS A 444 -6.49 6.98 -3.42
N LEU A 445 -5.37 7.53 -2.96
CA LEU A 445 -4.03 7.17 -3.43
C LEU A 445 -3.21 6.53 -2.30
N ILE A 446 -2.72 5.32 -2.54
CA ILE A 446 -1.81 4.60 -1.64
C ILE A 446 -0.50 4.36 -2.37
N VAL A 447 0.62 4.87 -1.83
CA VAL A 447 1.92 4.75 -2.51
C VAL A 447 3.02 4.21 -1.61
N SER A 448 3.98 3.51 -2.21
CA SER A 448 5.28 3.23 -1.61
C SER A 448 6.39 4.00 -2.32
N ALA A 449 7.36 4.52 -1.56
CA ALA A 449 8.56 5.16 -2.09
C ALA A 449 9.82 4.74 -1.33
N ALA A 450 10.98 4.85 -1.97
CA ALA A 450 12.24 4.53 -1.32
C ALA A 450 12.72 5.68 -0.40
N ARG A 451 12.44 6.90 -0.77
CA ARG A 451 12.80 8.13 -0.05
C ARG A 451 11.72 9.18 -0.21
N TRP A 452 11.60 10.11 0.72
CA TRP A 452 10.65 11.23 0.62
C TRP A 452 10.91 12.11 -0.60
N MET A 453 12.15 12.29 -1.02
CA MET A 453 12.48 13.08 -2.21
C MET A 453 12.06 12.42 -3.55
N ASP A 454 11.69 11.15 -3.54
CA ASP A 454 11.09 10.49 -4.70
C ASP A 454 9.68 11.04 -4.97
N ILE A 455 8.99 11.53 -3.93
CA ILE A 455 7.71 12.22 -4.00
C ILE A 455 7.99 13.73 -4.06
N ARG A 456 7.53 14.40 -5.12
CA ARG A 456 7.70 15.86 -5.27
C ARG A 456 7.05 16.60 -4.11
N SER A 457 7.59 17.77 -3.72
CA SER A 457 7.04 18.56 -2.60
C SER A 457 5.56 18.89 -2.79
N GLU A 458 5.16 19.24 -4.00
CA GLU A 458 3.75 19.55 -4.31
C GLU A 458 2.83 18.31 -4.15
N ALA A 459 3.39 17.10 -4.35
CA ALA A 459 2.66 15.86 -4.16
C ALA A 459 2.67 15.36 -2.71
N GLN A 460 3.61 15.81 -1.87
CA GLN A 460 3.66 15.40 -0.46
C GLN A 460 2.43 15.89 0.33
N ASP A 461 1.90 17.06 -0.03
CA ASP A 461 0.78 17.68 0.69
C ASP A 461 -0.54 16.93 0.50
N ILE A 462 -0.69 16.12 -0.56
CA ILE A 462 -1.91 15.34 -0.76
C ILE A 462 -1.98 14.10 0.17
N PHE A 463 -0.87 13.67 0.78
CA PHE A 463 -0.83 12.52 1.67
C PHE A 463 -1.09 12.93 3.10
N GLY A 464 -2.33 12.78 3.56
CA GLY A 464 -2.71 13.03 4.95
C GLY A 464 -2.24 11.95 5.92
N SER A 465 -2.08 10.72 5.44
CA SER A 465 -1.55 9.60 6.23
C SER A 465 -0.15 9.21 5.75
N ARG A 466 0.80 9.11 6.69
CA ARG A 466 2.21 8.86 6.38
C ARG A 466 2.81 7.88 7.39
N LEU A 467 3.51 6.86 6.91
CA LEU A 467 4.30 5.97 7.74
C LEU A 467 5.71 5.86 7.17
N GLU A 468 6.67 5.59 8.04
CA GLU A 468 8.06 5.48 7.64
C GLU A 468 8.68 4.20 8.19
N LEU A 469 9.24 3.37 7.31
CA LEU A 469 10.08 2.23 7.64
C LEU A 469 11.55 2.67 7.61
N HIS A 470 12.47 1.77 7.95
CA HIS A 470 13.88 2.08 7.96
C HIS A 470 14.36 2.69 6.62
N THR A 471 15.01 3.85 6.69
CA THR A 471 15.65 4.53 5.56
C THR A 471 17.17 4.64 5.78
N ALA A 472 17.94 4.75 4.71
CA ALA A 472 19.37 4.90 4.80
C ALA A 472 19.81 6.24 5.44
N ASN A 473 18.98 7.27 5.31
CA ASN A 473 19.23 8.61 5.86
C ASN A 473 18.04 9.10 6.69
N PRO A 474 18.02 8.86 7.99
CA PRO A 474 16.93 9.31 8.87
C PRO A 474 16.73 10.83 8.91
N LYS A 475 17.76 11.63 8.53
CA LYS A 475 17.65 13.08 8.50
C LYS A 475 16.71 13.61 7.41
N GLU A 476 16.40 12.79 6.41
CA GLU A 476 15.43 13.10 5.34
C GLU A 476 13.98 12.82 5.77
N SER A 477 13.76 12.26 6.96
CA SER A 477 12.41 12.04 7.47
C SER A 477 11.63 13.34 7.59
N ILE A 478 10.40 13.32 7.05
CA ILE A 478 9.41 14.39 7.20
C ILE A 478 8.37 14.05 8.28
N VAL A 479 8.40 12.83 8.81
CA VAL A 479 7.51 12.36 9.88
C VAL A 479 8.13 12.73 11.23
N ASN A 480 9.22 12.06 11.60
CA ASN A 480 9.94 12.31 12.84
C ASN A 480 11.41 11.84 12.71
N ARG A 481 12.35 12.77 12.71
CA ARG A 481 13.78 12.48 12.49
C ARG A 481 14.40 11.64 13.61
N GLU A 482 14.02 11.89 14.84
CA GLU A 482 14.52 11.16 15.99
C GLU A 482 13.96 9.73 16.02
N GLY A 483 12.65 9.59 15.80
CA GLY A 483 12.01 8.29 15.65
C GLY A 483 12.60 7.49 14.49
N ALA A 484 12.79 8.11 13.34
CA ALA A 484 13.38 7.48 12.16
C ALA A 484 14.82 6.96 12.42
N ALA A 485 15.60 7.67 13.24
CA ALA A 485 16.94 7.24 13.62
C ALA A 485 16.95 6.01 14.55
N ARG A 486 15.85 5.75 15.27
CA ARG A 486 15.70 4.59 16.17
C ARG A 486 15.23 3.31 15.45
N ILE A 487 14.73 3.42 14.22
CA ILE A 487 14.23 2.25 13.48
C ILE A 487 15.38 1.26 13.24
N PRO A 488 15.27 0.01 13.71
CA PRO A 488 16.36 -0.96 13.61
C PRO A 488 16.58 -1.41 12.17
N LYS A 489 17.85 -1.50 11.77
CA LYS A 489 18.25 -2.02 10.47
C LYS A 489 17.99 -3.53 10.37
N GLY A 490 17.59 -4.00 9.19
CA GLY A 490 17.42 -5.44 8.93
C GLY A 490 16.17 -6.06 9.59
N ARG A 491 15.21 -5.23 10.03
CA ARG A 491 13.94 -5.67 10.59
C ARG A 491 12.78 -5.19 9.72
N PRO A 492 12.37 -5.95 8.68
CA PRO A 492 11.27 -5.57 7.80
C PRO A 492 9.96 -5.37 8.59
N GLY A 493 9.17 -4.38 8.19
CA GLY A 493 7.91 -4.03 8.85
C GLY A 493 8.07 -3.11 10.07
N ARG A 494 9.30 -2.96 10.62
CA ARG A 494 9.56 -2.00 11.70
C ARG A 494 9.64 -0.59 11.14
N GLY A 495 8.99 0.33 11.84
CA GLY A 495 8.93 1.72 11.42
C GLY A 495 8.44 2.64 12.51
N ILE A 496 8.04 3.84 12.10
CA ILE A 496 7.38 4.83 12.95
C ILE A 496 6.04 5.23 12.37
N ASP A 497 5.09 5.51 13.27
CA ASP A 497 3.80 6.08 12.95
C ASP A 497 3.90 7.61 12.71
N MET A 498 2.77 8.26 12.45
CA MET A 498 2.70 9.70 12.17
C MET A 498 3.17 10.59 13.33
N VAL A 499 3.18 10.08 14.56
CA VAL A 499 3.62 10.78 15.77
C VAL A 499 5.10 10.55 16.04
N GLY A 500 5.64 9.46 15.53
CA GLY A 500 7.02 9.02 15.72
C GLY A 500 7.18 7.86 16.70
N HIS A 501 6.07 7.20 17.09
CA HIS A 501 6.12 5.99 17.88
C HIS A 501 6.62 4.80 17.06
N GLU A 502 7.37 3.91 17.68
CA GLU A 502 7.78 2.67 17.03
C GLU A 502 6.58 1.78 16.72
N MET A 503 6.56 1.22 15.52
CA MET A 503 5.51 0.34 15.06
C MET A 503 6.06 -0.92 14.38
N MET A 504 5.21 -1.94 14.29
CA MET A 504 5.39 -3.12 13.47
C MET A 504 4.15 -3.32 12.61
N ILE A 505 4.33 -3.36 11.30
CA ILE A 505 3.26 -3.66 10.35
C ILE A 505 3.00 -5.17 10.35
N GLY A 506 1.72 -5.54 10.37
CA GLY A 506 1.27 -6.92 10.31
C GLY A 506 1.41 -7.56 8.94
N LEU A 507 1.26 -8.86 8.87
CA LEU A 507 1.32 -9.64 7.63
C LEU A 507 -0.06 -9.71 6.95
N PRO A 508 -0.14 -9.68 5.60
CA PRO A 508 -1.39 -9.70 4.83
C PRO A 508 -2.00 -11.11 4.75
N ARG A 509 -2.28 -11.73 5.88
CA ARG A 509 -2.80 -13.10 5.96
C ARG A 509 -3.77 -13.28 7.13
N ALA A 510 -4.78 -14.14 6.94
CA ALA A 510 -5.85 -14.38 7.91
C ALA A 510 -5.62 -15.62 8.80
N ASP A 511 -4.51 -16.32 8.63
CA ASP A 511 -4.07 -17.38 9.53
C ASP A 511 -3.12 -16.83 10.60
N ASP A 512 -2.72 -17.63 11.57
CA ASP A 512 -1.88 -17.29 12.72
C ASP A 512 -0.36 -17.53 12.48
N ASP A 513 0.06 -17.86 11.24
CA ASP A 513 1.46 -18.09 10.91
C ASP A 513 2.22 -16.77 10.74
N PRO A 514 3.15 -16.42 11.64
CA PRO A 514 3.90 -15.17 11.58
C PRO A 514 5.12 -15.21 10.66
N ASP A 515 5.36 -16.31 9.91
CA ASP A 515 6.52 -16.47 9.05
C ASP A 515 6.41 -15.59 7.79
N PRO A 516 7.29 -14.60 7.61
CA PRO A 516 7.29 -13.76 6.42
C PRO A 516 7.60 -14.50 5.12
N SER A 517 8.25 -15.67 5.16
CA SER A 517 8.61 -16.44 3.96
C SER A 517 7.39 -17.08 3.28
N THR A 518 6.33 -17.35 4.03
CA THR A 518 5.10 -17.98 3.57
C THR A 518 3.96 -17.00 3.23
N VAL A 519 4.23 -15.69 3.28
CA VAL A 519 3.24 -14.61 3.10
C VAL A 519 2.45 -14.76 1.79
N SER A 520 3.10 -15.09 0.67
CA SER A 520 2.40 -15.23 -0.62
C SER A 520 1.35 -16.33 -0.60
N GLN A 521 1.63 -17.44 0.10
CA GLN A 521 0.67 -18.53 0.29
C GLN A 521 -0.46 -18.12 1.23
N GLY A 522 -0.14 -17.38 2.30
CA GLY A 522 -1.11 -16.82 3.23
C GLY A 522 -2.09 -15.88 2.54
N VAL A 523 -1.59 -14.97 1.68
CA VAL A 523 -2.42 -14.08 0.85
C VAL A 523 -3.35 -14.87 -0.06
N ALA A 524 -2.82 -15.86 -0.78
CA ALA A 524 -3.64 -16.68 -1.70
C ALA A 524 -4.76 -17.43 -0.96
N ARG A 525 -4.46 -18.01 0.22
CA ARG A 525 -5.48 -18.64 1.08
C ARG A 525 -6.54 -17.66 1.56
N THR A 526 -6.14 -16.45 1.94
CA THR A 526 -7.08 -15.41 2.40
C THR A 526 -7.97 -14.95 1.26
N VAL A 527 -7.42 -14.72 0.07
CA VAL A 527 -8.20 -14.36 -1.14
C VAL A 527 -9.18 -15.48 -1.51
N ALA A 528 -8.78 -16.75 -1.40
CA ALA A 528 -9.67 -17.88 -1.63
C ALA A 528 -10.85 -17.89 -0.65
N LYS A 529 -10.63 -17.68 0.64
CA LYS A 529 -11.68 -17.57 1.66
C LYS A 529 -12.67 -16.44 1.37
N ILE A 530 -12.17 -15.26 0.94
CA ILE A 530 -13.02 -14.14 0.54
C ILE A 530 -13.91 -14.53 -0.64
N ARG A 531 -13.35 -15.21 -1.67
CA ARG A 531 -14.11 -15.66 -2.85
C ARG A 531 -15.17 -16.72 -2.52
N GLU A 532 -14.82 -17.70 -1.69
CA GLU A 532 -15.72 -18.76 -1.25
C GLU A 532 -16.91 -18.23 -0.46
N SER A 533 -16.73 -17.15 0.27
CA SER A 533 -17.75 -16.52 1.12
C SER A 533 -18.43 -15.32 0.45
N LEU A 534 -18.27 -15.12 -0.85
CA LEU A 534 -18.77 -13.95 -1.56
C LEU A 534 -20.30 -13.95 -1.63
N VAL A 535 -20.95 -12.87 -1.15
CA VAL A 535 -22.41 -12.75 -1.09
C VAL A 535 -22.95 -11.87 -2.21
N HIS A 536 -22.35 -10.70 -2.46
CA HIS A 536 -22.87 -9.66 -3.36
C HIS A 536 -22.21 -9.64 -4.74
N GLY A 537 -21.44 -10.66 -5.11
CA GLY A 537 -20.68 -10.68 -6.35
C GLY A 537 -19.35 -9.94 -6.27
N GLU A 538 -18.58 -9.98 -7.37
CA GLU A 538 -17.30 -9.29 -7.47
C GLU A 538 -17.52 -7.78 -7.69
N GLY A 539 -16.55 -6.97 -7.26
CA GLY A 539 -16.51 -5.54 -7.59
C GLY A 539 -16.28 -5.30 -9.10
N PRO A 540 -16.50 -4.07 -9.57
CA PRO A 540 -16.25 -3.71 -10.95
C PRO A 540 -14.83 -4.06 -11.39
N LYS A 541 -14.68 -4.73 -12.53
CA LYS A 541 -13.38 -5.08 -13.11
C LYS A 541 -12.96 -4.04 -14.15
N LEU A 542 -11.67 -3.81 -14.23
CA LEU A 542 -11.09 -2.96 -15.26
C LEU A 542 -11.42 -3.53 -16.64
N ARG A 543 -12.15 -2.77 -17.41
CA ARG A 543 -12.50 -3.13 -18.78
C ARG A 543 -11.40 -2.61 -19.73
N LEU A 544 -10.85 -3.49 -20.52
CA LEU A 544 -9.90 -3.13 -21.56
C LEU A 544 -10.63 -2.98 -22.90
N LEU A 545 -10.01 -2.23 -23.83
CA LEU A 545 -10.47 -2.23 -25.21
C LEU A 545 -10.49 -3.67 -25.74
N PRO A 546 -11.59 -4.11 -26.39
CA PRO A 546 -11.65 -5.44 -26.99
C PRO A 546 -10.55 -5.59 -28.06
N GLU A 547 -10.03 -6.79 -28.25
CA GLU A 547 -9.10 -7.05 -29.36
C GLU A 547 -9.81 -7.12 -30.71
N ASN A 548 -11.09 -7.47 -30.69
CA ASN A 548 -11.94 -7.55 -31.83
C ASN A 548 -13.36 -7.14 -31.47
N VAL A 549 -14.00 -6.33 -32.27
CA VAL A 549 -15.38 -5.84 -32.06
C VAL A 549 -16.04 -5.55 -33.40
N THR A 550 -17.31 -5.88 -33.51
CA THR A 550 -18.14 -5.60 -34.70
C THR A 550 -19.12 -4.45 -34.44
N VAL A 551 -19.58 -3.77 -35.50
CA VAL A 551 -20.59 -2.70 -35.37
C VAL A 551 -21.88 -3.18 -34.70
N PRO A 552 -22.43 -4.37 -34.96
CA PRO A 552 -23.59 -4.87 -34.26
C PRO A 552 -23.37 -5.05 -32.74
N GLU A 553 -22.19 -5.51 -32.35
CA GLU A 553 -21.83 -5.64 -30.92
C GLU A 553 -21.71 -4.28 -30.22
N ILE A 554 -21.19 -3.26 -30.91
CA ILE A 554 -21.15 -1.89 -30.40
C ILE A 554 -22.56 -1.34 -30.22
N LEU A 555 -23.44 -1.49 -31.23
CA LEU A 555 -24.82 -1.04 -31.18
C LEU A 555 -25.62 -1.71 -30.08
N ALA A 556 -25.36 -2.99 -29.81
CA ALA A 556 -26.04 -3.73 -28.74
C ALA A 556 -25.72 -3.19 -27.32
N GLN A 557 -24.58 -2.46 -27.16
CA GLN A 557 -24.15 -1.86 -25.91
C GLN A 557 -24.64 -0.41 -25.74
N VAL A 558 -25.24 0.20 -26.77
CA VAL A 558 -25.81 1.55 -26.72
C VAL A 558 -27.19 1.48 -26.06
N PRO A 559 -27.42 2.15 -24.90
CA PRO A 559 -28.65 2.02 -24.14
C PRO A 559 -29.92 2.47 -24.89
N ASP A 560 -29.78 3.43 -25.81
CA ASP A 560 -30.88 3.94 -26.64
C ASP A 560 -30.51 3.86 -28.12
N PRO A 561 -31.10 2.94 -28.88
CA PRO A 561 -30.89 2.83 -30.33
C PRO A 561 -31.28 4.09 -31.11
N GLN A 562 -32.05 5.00 -30.54
CA GLN A 562 -32.46 6.26 -31.18
C GLN A 562 -31.32 7.29 -31.18
N VAL A 563 -30.27 7.10 -30.39
CA VAL A 563 -29.09 7.99 -30.38
C VAL A 563 -28.28 7.91 -31.68
N LEU A 564 -28.37 6.79 -32.44
CA LEU A 564 -27.66 6.57 -33.71
C LEU A 564 -28.64 6.17 -34.82
N PRO A 565 -29.58 7.04 -35.21
CA PRO A 565 -30.60 6.71 -36.18
C PRO A 565 -30.01 6.53 -37.61
N ARG A 566 -30.70 5.74 -38.43
CA ARG A 566 -30.42 5.70 -39.87
C ARG A 566 -30.59 7.12 -40.47
N GLY A 567 -29.64 7.54 -41.29
CA GLY A 567 -29.63 8.89 -41.89
C GLY A 567 -29.14 10.00 -40.94
N GLY A 568 -28.69 9.68 -39.72
CA GLY A 568 -28.20 10.64 -38.73
C GLY A 568 -26.82 11.23 -39.00
N GLY A 569 -26.04 10.64 -39.92
CA GLY A 569 -24.70 11.08 -40.29
C GLY A 569 -23.59 10.57 -39.38
N ASP A 570 -23.91 9.88 -38.29
CA ASP A 570 -22.92 9.35 -37.38
C ASP A 570 -22.54 7.90 -37.71
N MET A 571 -21.35 7.76 -38.25
CA MET A 571 -20.73 6.49 -38.61
C MET A 571 -19.94 5.93 -37.44
N ILE A 572 -20.09 4.65 -37.14
CA ILE A 572 -19.36 3.97 -36.08
C ILE A 572 -18.01 3.47 -36.63
N LEU A 573 -16.92 4.05 -36.17
CA LEU A 573 -15.56 3.60 -36.56
C LEU A 573 -15.05 2.46 -35.64
N GLY A 574 -15.53 2.36 -34.40
CA GLY A 574 -15.07 1.41 -33.43
C GLY A 574 -15.47 1.76 -31.99
N VAL A 575 -14.65 1.35 -31.01
CA VAL A 575 -14.80 1.66 -29.59
C VAL A 575 -13.62 2.53 -29.15
N GLU A 576 -13.88 3.65 -28.51
CA GLU A 576 -12.86 4.52 -27.94
C GLU A 576 -12.44 4.08 -26.52
N GLU A 577 -11.21 4.42 -26.09
CA GLU A 577 -10.64 3.92 -24.84
C GLU A 577 -11.20 4.60 -23.59
N SER A 578 -11.48 5.90 -23.62
CA SER A 578 -11.72 6.68 -22.43
C SER A 578 -12.97 6.19 -21.67
N ARG A 579 -14.03 5.88 -22.37
CA ARG A 579 -15.31 5.40 -21.82
C ARG A 579 -15.74 4.03 -22.33
N LEU A 580 -14.98 3.44 -23.23
CA LEU A 580 -15.36 2.23 -23.98
C LEU A 580 -16.71 2.38 -24.70
N GLY A 581 -17.01 3.59 -25.16
CA GLY A 581 -18.17 3.92 -25.96
C GLY A 581 -17.89 3.87 -27.45
N PRO A 582 -18.96 4.06 -28.30
CA PRO A 582 -18.79 4.12 -29.76
C PRO A 582 -17.88 5.29 -30.17
N LEU A 583 -16.88 5.02 -30.96
CA LEU A 583 -16.12 6.04 -31.66
C LEU A 583 -16.88 6.47 -32.88
N LEU A 584 -17.40 7.69 -32.85
CA LEU A 584 -18.28 8.23 -33.91
C LEU A 584 -17.49 9.13 -34.86
N PHE A 585 -17.87 9.08 -36.12
CA PHE A 585 -17.41 9.98 -37.18
C PHE A 585 -18.64 10.61 -37.85
N ASN A 586 -18.79 11.92 -37.69
CA ASN A 586 -19.93 12.64 -38.25
C ASN A 586 -19.68 13.00 -39.70
N THR A 587 -20.30 12.27 -40.62
CA THR A 587 -20.14 12.42 -42.09
C THR A 587 -20.63 13.75 -42.64
N ARG A 588 -21.48 14.49 -41.90
CA ARG A 588 -21.95 15.83 -42.29
C ARG A 588 -20.96 16.93 -41.90
N ALA A 589 -20.21 16.74 -40.81
CA ALA A 589 -19.20 17.69 -40.36
C ALA A 589 -17.84 17.43 -40.98
N GLU A 590 -17.51 16.16 -41.22
CA GLU A 590 -16.25 15.71 -41.76
C GLU A 590 -16.47 14.79 -42.95
N SER A 591 -15.82 15.11 -44.06
CA SER A 591 -16.02 14.36 -45.32
C SER A 591 -14.92 13.37 -45.65
N HIS A 592 -13.82 13.43 -44.95
CA HIS A 592 -12.61 12.67 -45.29
C HIS A 592 -12.03 11.95 -44.08
N LEU A 593 -11.39 10.81 -44.35
CA LEU A 593 -10.56 10.06 -43.40
C LEU A 593 -9.29 9.57 -44.10
N TYR A 594 -8.18 9.56 -43.42
CA TYR A 594 -6.97 8.91 -43.90
C TYR A 594 -6.31 8.05 -42.80
N LEU A 595 -5.85 6.87 -43.22
CA LEU A 595 -5.39 5.85 -42.29
C LEU A 595 -4.03 5.31 -42.72
N PHE A 596 -3.08 5.28 -41.78
CA PHE A 596 -1.76 4.66 -41.97
C PHE A 596 -1.64 3.40 -41.13
N GLY A 597 -1.00 2.35 -41.66
CA GLY A 597 -0.78 1.11 -40.97
C GLY A 597 0.13 0.16 -41.72
N ASP A 598 0.87 -0.67 -40.96
CA ASP A 598 1.71 -1.70 -41.56
C ASP A 598 0.90 -2.82 -42.23
N GLY A 599 1.57 -3.83 -42.80
CA GLY A 599 0.89 -5.00 -43.35
C GLY A 599 0.13 -5.77 -42.27
N LYS A 600 -1.09 -6.22 -42.57
CA LYS A 600 -1.96 -7.02 -41.69
C LYS A 600 -2.43 -6.30 -40.38
N THR A 601 -2.42 -4.99 -40.36
CA THR A 601 -2.90 -4.21 -39.20
C THR A 601 -4.38 -3.85 -39.22
N GLY A 602 -5.10 -4.17 -40.31
CA GLY A 602 -6.54 -3.92 -40.46
C GLY A 602 -6.96 -2.86 -41.47
N LYS A 603 -6.08 -2.31 -42.31
CA LYS A 603 -6.41 -1.28 -43.29
C LYS A 603 -7.61 -1.63 -44.17
N THR A 604 -7.52 -2.77 -44.90
CA THR A 604 -8.61 -3.24 -45.77
C THR A 604 -9.86 -3.61 -45.01
N THR A 605 -9.71 -4.14 -43.81
CA THR A 605 -10.84 -4.43 -42.87
C THR A 605 -11.57 -3.15 -42.50
N PHE A 606 -10.84 -2.08 -42.19
CA PHE A 606 -11.43 -0.76 -41.95
C PHE A 606 -12.25 -0.26 -43.14
N LEU A 607 -11.74 -0.38 -44.40
CA LEU A 607 -12.52 0.01 -45.55
C LEU A 607 -13.79 -0.84 -45.70
N ARG A 608 -13.78 -2.14 -45.35
CA ARG A 608 -15.00 -2.95 -45.30
C ARG A 608 -15.99 -2.47 -44.27
N SER A 609 -15.49 -2.05 -43.10
CA SER A 609 -16.34 -1.47 -42.05
C SER A 609 -16.97 -0.15 -42.51
N ILE A 610 -16.23 0.71 -43.23
CA ILE A 610 -16.78 1.91 -43.87
C ILE A 610 -17.86 1.55 -44.91
N ILE A 611 -17.65 0.56 -45.76
CA ILE A 611 -18.68 0.08 -46.71
C ILE A 611 -19.94 -0.35 -45.95
N SER A 612 -19.78 -1.17 -44.90
CA SER A 612 -20.91 -1.61 -44.08
C SER A 612 -21.66 -0.45 -43.42
N GLU A 613 -20.94 0.56 -42.93
CA GLU A 613 -21.53 1.75 -42.30
C GLU A 613 -22.24 2.65 -43.32
N VAL A 614 -21.70 2.82 -44.55
CA VAL A 614 -22.41 3.52 -45.64
C VAL A 614 -23.72 2.82 -45.96
N MET A 615 -23.72 1.49 -46.03
CA MET A 615 -24.94 0.71 -46.26
C MET A 615 -25.92 0.75 -45.06
N ARG A 616 -25.44 0.93 -43.83
CA ARG A 616 -26.29 1.11 -42.65
C ARG A 616 -26.98 2.48 -42.65
N LEU A 617 -26.24 3.53 -43.01
CA LEU A 617 -26.69 4.92 -42.91
C LEU A 617 -27.52 5.38 -44.14
N TYR A 618 -27.16 4.92 -45.34
CA TYR A 618 -27.69 5.40 -46.59
C TYR A 618 -28.34 4.29 -47.42
N THR A 619 -29.34 4.64 -48.23
CA THR A 619 -29.88 3.79 -49.30
C THR A 619 -29.04 3.88 -50.57
N PRO A 620 -29.16 2.95 -51.55
CA PRO A 620 -28.46 3.02 -52.85
C PRO A 620 -28.77 4.26 -53.67
N GLY A 621 -29.89 4.93 -53.41
CA GLY A 621 -30.27 6.19 -54.03
C GLY A 621 -29.61 7.41 -53.37
N GLU A 622 -29.17 7.30 -52.12
CA GLU A 622 -28.57 8.38 -51.32
C GLU A 622 -27.03 8.35 -51.37
N ALA A 623 -26.41 7.17 -51.51
CA ALA A 623 -24.97 7.05 -51.58
C ALA A 623 -24.48 6.03 -52.62
N LYS A 624 -23.37 6.34 -53.27
CA LYS A 624 -22.65 5.47 -54.19
C LYS A 624 -21.18 5.38 -53.82
N ILE A 625 -20.60 4.20 -53.94
CA ILE A 625 -19.23 3.89 -53.60
C ILE A 625 -18.38 3.67 -54.85
N LEU A 626 -17.29 4.43 -55.01
CA LEU A 626 -16.24 4.23 -55.98
C LEU A 626 -15.01 3.69 -55.26
N THR A 627 -14.49 2.54 -55.67
CA THR A 627 -13.34 1.90 -55.06
C THR A 627 -12.12 1.94 -55.99
N ILE A 628 -10.97 2.39 -55.49
CA ILE A 628 -9.66 2.29 -56.16
C ILE A 628 -8.85 1.25 -55.39
N ASP A 629 -8.66 0.07 -55.97
CA ASP A 629 -8.03 -1.08 -55.31
C ASP A 629 -7.14 -1.86 -56.27
N MET A 630 -5.86 -1.52 -56.31
CA MET A 630 -4.87 -2.11 -57.23
C MET A 630 -4.58 -3.58 -56.90
N ARG A 631 -4.92 -4.05 -55.69
CA ARG A 631 -4.69 -5.42 -55.22
C ARG A 631 -5.92 -6.31 -55.32
N ARG A 632 -7.08 -5.75 -55.58
CA ARG A 632 -8.37 -6.46 -55.61
C ARG A 632 -8.79 -7.09 -54.28
N THR A 633 -8.40 -6.49 -53.17
CA THR A 633 -8.67 -6.98 -51.80
C THR A 633 -10.09 -6.67 -51.32
N LEU A 634 -10.75 -5.70 -51.99
CA LEU A 634 -12.14 -5.29 -51.77
C LEU A 634 -13.11 -5.80 -52.88
N MET A 635 -12.65 -6.72 -53.75
CA MET A 635 -13.50 -7.26 -54.81
C MET A 635 -14.74 -7.95 -54.21
N GLY A 636 -15.93 -7.58 -54.67
CA GLY A 636 -17.22 -8.09 -54.16
C GLY A 636 -17.64 -7.53 -52.79
N ALA A 637 -16.87 -6.64 -52.15
CA ALA A 637 -17.24 -6.05 -50.88
C ALA A 637 -18.36 -5.00 -50.98
N VAL A 638 -18.51 -4.36 -52.14
CA VAL A 638 -19.56 -3.38 -52.41
C VAL A 638 -20.65 -4.06 -53.26
N PRO A 639 -21.94 -4.09 -52.84
CA PRO A 639 -23.05 -4.59 -53.63
C PRO A 639 -23.24 -3.76 -54.91
N GLU A 640 -23.75 -4.40 -55.96
CA GLU A 640 -23.91 -3.77 -57.28
C GLU A 640 -24.74 -2.50 -57.25
N ASP A 641 -25.78 -2.47 -56.43
CA ASP A 641 -26.68 -1.32 -56.27
C ASP A 641 -26.04 -0.11 -55.57
N TYR A 642 -25.01 -0.32 -54.80
CA TYR A 642 -24.20 0.77 -54.19
C TYR A 642 -22.96 1.10 -55.03
N GLN A 643 -22.52 0.20 -55.92
CA GLN A 643 -21.25 0.35 -56.63
C GLN A 643 -21.35 1.38 -57.77
N LEU A 644 -20.61 2.48 -57.64
CA LEU A 644 -20.47 3.42 -58.76
C LEU A 644 -19.41 2.91 -59.77
N ARG A 645 -18.21 2.55 -59.30
CA ARG A 645 -17.13 1.94 -60.10
C ARG A 645 -16.17 1.16 -59.18
N TYR A 646 -15.53 0.14 -59.74
CA TYR A 646 -14.42 -0.59 -59.10
C TYR A 646 -13.20 -0.54 -60.02
N LEU A 647 -12.15 0.18 -59.58
CA LEU A 647 -10.99 0.55 -60.40
C LEU A 647 -9.75 -0.20 -59.95
N THR A 648 -9.13 -0.96 -60.85
CA THR A 648 -7.99 -1.86 -60.55
C THR A 648 -6.73 -1.50 -61.35
N ASN A 649 -6.79 -0.46 -62.20
CA ASN A 649 -5.64 0.00 -62.98
C ASN A 649 -5.54 1.55 -62.97
N HIS A 650 -4.33 2.04 -63.04
CA HIS A 650 -4.02 3.45 -62.90
C HIS A 650 -4.60 4.34 -64.04
N ALA A 651 -4.56 3.87 -65.27
CA ALA A 651 -5.04 4.66 -66.41
C ALA A 651 -6.55 4.90 -66.40
N GLU A 652 -7.29 3.86 -65.97
CA GLU A 652 -8.75 3.94 -65.79
C GLU A 652 -9.10 4.84 -64.60
N ALA A 653 -8.34 4.72 -63.50
CA ALA A 653 -8.51 5.57 -62.32
C ALA A 653 -8.30 7.07 -62.67
N MET A 654 -7.27 7.40 -63.45
CA MET A 654 -7.02 8.78 -63.91
C MET A 654 -8.18 9.33 -64.75
N LYS A 655 -8.72 8.54 -65.67
CA LYS A 655 -9.87 8.93 -66.51
C LYS A 655 -11.13 9.14 -65.67
N GLN A 656 -11.47 8.14 -64.85
CA GLN A 656 -12.69 8.18 -64.03
C GLN A 656 -12.67 9.29 -63.00
N MET A 657 -11.50 9.59 -62.38
CA MET A 657 -11.39 10.71 -61.43
C MET A 657 -11.58 12.06 -62.10
N ARG A 658 -11.08 12.22 -63.33
CA ARG A 658 -11.31 13.45 -64.15
C ARG A 658 -12.77 13.62 -64.46
N ASP A 659 -13.42 12.56 -64.93
CA ASP A 659 -14.84 12.58 -65.27
C ASP A 659 -15.71 12.89 -64.09
N LEU A 660 -15.40 12.24 -62.93
CA LEU A 660 -16.07 12.47 -61.66
C LEU A 660 -15.85 13.89 -61.10
N ALA A 661 -14.62 14.42 -61.20
CA ALA A 661 -14.32 15.80 -60.80
C ALA A 661 -15.12 16.81 -61.61
N GLY A 662 -15.22 16.58 -62.93
CA GLY A 662 -16.07 17.39 -63.81
C GLY A 662 -17.54 17.38 -63.39
N PHE A 663 -18.08 16.21 -63.05
CA PHE A 663 -19.45 16.08 -62.53
C PHE A 663 -19.61 16.76 -61.16
N LEU A 664 -18.74 16.55 -60.23
CA LEU A 664 -18.83 17.13 -58.88
C LEU A 664 -18.71 18.67 -58.91
N ARG A 665 -17.95 19.24 -59.83
CA ARG A 665 -17.90 20.70 -59.99
C ARG A 665 -19.26 21.30 -60.35
N THR A 666 -20.15 20.55 -60.99
CA THR A 666 -21.52 21.02 -61.24
C THR A 666 -22.38 21.14 -59.96
N ARG A 667 -21.95 20.53 -58.86
CA ARG A 667 -22.58 20.61 -57.52
C ARG A 667 -22.07 21.77 -56.69
N LEU A 668 -21.05 22.50 -57.13
CA LEU A 668 -20.61 23.68 -56.39
C LEU A 668 -21.70 24.75 -56.40
N PRO A 669 -21.98 25.43 -55.28
CA PRO A 669 -23.02 26.44 -55.20
C PRO A 669 -22.69 27.61 -56.09
N GLY A 670 -23.63 27.95 -57.00
CA GLY A 670 -23.56 29.13 -57.83
C GLY A 670 -24.01 30.39 -57.08
N SER A 671 -23.90 31.53 -57.75
CA SER A 671 -24.32 32.83 -57.16
C SER A 671 -25.85 32.94 -56.95
N ASP A 672 -26.61 32.03 -57.45
CA ASP A 672 -28.06 31.93 -57.41
C ASP A 672 -28.61 31.03 -56.29
N VAL A 673 -27.71 30.35 -55.53
CA VAL A 673 -28.09 29.47 -54.44
C VAL A 673 -28.42 30.29 -53.18
N THR A 674 -29.59 30.04 -52.61
CA THR A 674 -30.06 30.73 -51.40
C THR A 674 -29.41 30.20 -50.13
N PRO A 675 -29.36 31.01 -49.02
CA PRO A 675 -28.86 30.55 -47.76
C PRO A 675 -29.62 29.33 -47.14
N GLU A 676 -30.91 29.22 -47.45
CA GLU A 676 -31.74 28.08 -47.07
C GLU A 676 -31.32 26.80 -47.79
N GLN A 677 -31.12 26.94 -49.12
CA GLN A 677 -30.62 25.83 -49.94
C GLN A 677 -29.22 25.36 -49.46
N ILE A 678 -28.33 26.30 -49.10
CA ILE A 678 -27.01 25.95 -48.57
C ILE A 678 -27.15 25.16 -47.26
N ARG A 679 -28.00 25.61 -46.33
CA ARG A 679 -28.26 24.96 -45.06
C ARG A 679 -28.79 23.54 -45.22
N ASP A 680 -29.77 23.36 -46.16
CA ASP A 680 -30.47 22.11 -46.38
C ASP A 680 -29.80 21.25 -47.49
N ARG A 681 -28.71 21.71 -48.11
CA ARG A 681 -28.01 21.08 -49.27
C ARG A 681 -28.94 20.73 -50.40
N SER A 682 -29.95 21.59 -50.66
CA SER A 682 -31.01 21.30 -51.64
C SER A 682 -30.79 21.90 -53.01
N TRP A 683 -29.62 22.52 -53.32
CA TRP A 683 -29.30 23.06 -54.64
C TRP A 683 -28.81 22.01 -55.65
N TRP A 684 -28.49 20.79 -55.19
CA TRP A 684 -28.18 19.67 -56.09
C TRP A 684 -28.96 18.43 -55.65
N SER A 685 -29.05 17.44 -56.50
CA SER A 685 -29.72 16.17 -56.28
C SER A 685 -28.86 14.98 -56.71
N GLY A 686 -29.19 13.81 -56.21
CA GLY A 686 -28.52 12.55 -56.51
C GLY A 686 -27.68 12.03 -55.32
N PRO A 687 -27.05 10.86 -55.47
CA PRO A 687 -26.32 10.21 -54.37
C PRO A 687 -25.04 10.93 -53.98
N GLU A 688 -24.68 10.93 -52.70
CA GLU A 688 -23.34 11.26 -52.23
C GLU A 688 -22.32 10.25 -52.79
N VAL A 689 -21.11 10.67 -53.00
CA VAL A 689 -20.04 9.85 -53.58
C VAL A 689 -18.97 9.54 -52.57
N TRP A 690 -18.82 8.27 -52.27
CA TRP A 690 -17.79 7.74 -51.40
C TRP A 690 -16.64 7.15 -52.22
N ILE A 691 -15.44 7.74 -52.11
CA ILE A 691 -14.24 7.26 -52.78
C ILE A 691 -13.39 6.53 -51.77
N LEU A 692 -13.24 5.22 -51.91
CA LEU A 692 -12.42 4.37 -51.07
C LEU A 692 -11.12 4.00 -51.79
N VAL A 693 -9.98 4.33 -51.20
CA VAL A 693 -8.65 4.07 -51.76
C VAL A 693 -7.88 3.11 -50.88
N ASP A 694 -7.69 1.88 -51.33
CA ASP A 694 -6.86 0.90 -50.61
C ASP A 694 -5.40 0.96 -51.12
N ASP A 695 -4.47 0.96 -50.17
CA ASP A 695 -3.02 1.06 -50.41
C ASP A 695 -2.67 2.24 -51.39
N TYR A 696 -2.94 3.48 -50.97
CA TYR A 696 -2.72 4.72 -51.71
C TYR A 696 -1.31 4.85 -52.33
N ASP A 697 -0.30 4.26 -51.69
CA ASP A 697 1.06 4.17 -52.19
C ASP A 697 1.18 3.39 -53.54
N LEU A 698 0.17 2.61 -53.90
CA LEU A 698 0.06 1.96 -55.21
C LEU A 698 -0.76 2.78 -56.21
N VAL A 699 -1.51 3.76 -55.72
CA VAL A 699 -2.37 4.63 -56.56
C VAL A 699 -1.63 5.92 -56.94
N ALA A 700 -0.99 6.58 -56.00
CA ALA A 700 -0.14 7.75 -56.20
C ALA A 700 1.27 7.32 -56.65
N THR A 701 1.54 7.31 -57.95
CA THR A 701 2.80 6.84 -58.52
C THR A 701 3.52 7.93 -59.29
N THR A 702 4.70 7.65 -59.79
CA THR A 702 5.45 8.55 -60.69
C THR A 702 4.71 8.83 -62.01
N SER A 703 3.75 7.97 -62.36
CA SER A 703 2.89 8.14 -63.56
C SER A 703 1.71 9.09 -63.33
N GLY A 704 1.57 9.61 -62.09
CA GLY A 704 0.52 10.54 -61.71
C GLY A 704 -0.24 10.08 -60.44
N ASN A 705 -1.13 10.93 -59.97
CA ASN A 705 -2.03 10.64 -58.88
C ASN A 705 -3.48 10.96 -59.25
N PRO A 706 -4.35 9.97 -59.40
CA PRO A 706 -5.74 10.19 -59.80
C PRO A 706 -6.52 11.16 -58.89
N LEU A 707 -6.21 11.19 -57.58
CA LEU A 707 -6.91 12.07 -56.62
C LEU A 707 -6.53 13.56 -56.78
N MET A 708 -5.49 13.88 -57.56
CA MET A 708 -5.15 15.27 -57.89
C MET A 708 -6.22 16.02 -58.62
N GLU A 709 -7.08 15.31 -59.38
CA GLU A 709 -8.22 15.90 -60.12
C GLU A 709 -9.30 16.42 -59.15
N LEU A 710 -9.29 15.94 -57.87
CA LEU A 710 -10.25 16.32 -56.83
C LEU A 710 -9.73 17.35 -55.86
N ILE A 711 -8.44 17.75 -55.92
CA ILE A 711 -7.79 18.55 -54.89
C ILE A 711 -8.52 19.86 -54.59
N ASP A 712 -9.03 20.54 -55.62
CA ASP A 712 -9.77 21.80 -55.49
C ASP A 712 -11.16 21.61 -54.85
N LEU A 713 -11.70 20.39 -54.88
CA LEU A 713 -13.01 20.03 -54.36
C LEU A 713 -12.98 19.56 -52.92
N LEU A 714 -11.82 19.13 -52.41
CA LEU A 714 -11.68 18.60 -51.04
C LEU A 714 -12.14 19.59 -49.95
N PRO A 715 -11.80 20.91 -50.04
CA PRO A 715 -12.25 21.86 -49.01
C PRO A 715 -13.77 22.06 -48.93
N GLN A 716 -14.49 21.80 -50.04
CA GLN A 716 -15.95 21.98 -50.17
C GLN A 716 -16.68 20.62 -50.28
N ALA A 717 -16.00 19.54 -49.93
CA ALA A 717 -16.48 18.18 -50.14
C ALA A 717 -17.82 17.91 -49.42
N ALA A 718 -17.95 18.42 -48.18
CA ALA A 718 -19.17 18.30 -47.40
C ALA A 718 -20.40 18.90 -48.10
N ASP A 719 -20.19 20.01 -48.84
CA ASP A 719 -21.27 20.72 -49.52
C ASP A 719 -21.76 19.99 -50.75
N ILE A 720 -20.87 19.29 -51.44
CA ILE A 720 -21.14 18.61 -52.72
C ILE A 720 -21.35 17.10 -52.57
N GLY A 721 -21.41 16.59 -51.33
CA GLY A 721 -21.61 15.18 -51.04
C GLY A 721 -20.44 14.29 -51.50
N LEU A 722 -19.22 14.74 -51.33
CA LEU A 722 -18.00 13.99 -51.64
C LEU A 722 -17.31 13.51 -50.38
N HIS A 723 -17.04 12.22 -50.30
CA HIS A 723 -16.27 11.60 -49.19
C HIS A 723 -15.06 10.86 -49.73
N VAL A 724 -13.88 11.08 -49.15
CA VAL A 724 -12.64 10.42 -49.57
C VAL A 724 -11.98 9.74 -48.42
N ILE A 725 -11.88 8.42 -48.44
CA ILE A 725 -11.30 7.57 -47.42
C ILE A 725 -10.04 6.90 -47.99
N ILE A 726 -8.89 7.18 -47.41
CA ILE A 726 -7.58 6.70 -47.89
C ILE A 726 -6.93 5.78 -46.92
N THR A 727 -6.49 4.59 -47.35
CA THR A 727 -5.55 3.79 -46.57
C THR A 727 -4.17 3.78 -47.22
N ARG A 728 -3.13 3.77 -46.39
CA ARG A 728 -1.74 3.76 -46.88
C ARG A 728 -0.85 2.94 -45.94
N ARG A 729 0.23 2.38 -46.47
CA ARG A 729 1.25 1.73 -45.65
C ARG A 729 2.00 2.73 -44.78
N MET A 730 2.46 2.24 -43.55
CA MET A 730 3.22 3.04 -42.63
C MET A 730 4.62 3.41 -43.20
N GLY A 731 5.27 2.48 -43.87
CA GLY A 731 6.61 2.73 -44.44
C GLY A 731 6.71 3.95 -45.31
N GLY A 732 7.59 4.90 -44.98
CA GLY A 732 7.76 6.17 -45.66
C GLY A 732 6.62 7.18 -45.49
N ALA A 733 5.74 6.98 -44.50
CA ALA A 733 4.59 7.83 -44.23
C ALA A 733 4.98 9.29 -43.95
N SER A 734 6.05 9.50 -43.18
CA SER A 734 6.55 10.84 -42.85
C SER A 734 6.97 11.66 -44.09
N ARG A 735 7.46 11.00 -45.16
CA ARG A 735 7.76 11.65 -46.43
C ARG A 735 6.50 11.86 -47.28
N ALA A 736 5.58 10.91 -47.25
CA ALA A 736 4.34 10.98 -47.95
C ALA A 736 3.40 12.07 -47.42
N ALA A 737 3.52 12.49 -46.20
CA ALA A 737 2.76 13.61 -45.64
C ALA A 737 2.95 14.93 -46.40
N TYR A 738 4.01 15.05 -47.22
CA TYR A 738 4.26 16.19 -48.11
C TYR A 738 3.67 16.00 -49.52
N GLU A 739 3.04 14.86 -49.83
CA GLU A 739 2.30 14.70 -51.07
C GLU A 739 1.06 15.58 -51.06
N LYS A 740 0.76 16.25 -52.15
CA LYS A 740 -0.26 17.31 -52.19
C LYS A 740 -1.63 16.90 -51.65
N VAL A 741 -2.11 15.70 -51.95
CA VAL A 741 -3.42 15.24 -51.50
C VAL A 741 -3.39 15.01 -49.98
N LEU A 742 -2.36 14.34 -49.45
CA LEU A 742 -2.22 14.10 -48.00
C LEU A 742 -1.92 15.39 -47.23
N GLN A 743 -1.13 16.28 -47.85
CA GLN A 743 -0.90 17.62 -47.30
C GLN A 743 -2.21 18.41 -47.21
N MET A 744 -3.04 18.43 -48.27
CA MET A 744 -4.34 19.08 -48.23
C MET A 744 -5.25 18.48 -47.12
N MET A 745 -5.28 17.17 -47.00
CA MET A 745 -6.04 16.55 -45.89
C MET A 745 -5.55 16.96 -44.50
N ASN A 746 -4.22 17.07 -44.32
CA ASN A 746 -3.64 17.55 -43.08
C ASN A 746 -3.95 19.04 -42.83
N ASP A 747 -3.88 19.88 -43.87
CA ASP A 747 -4.18 21.33 -43.79
C ASP A 747 -5.67 21.57 -43.46
N LEU A 748 -6.56 20.71 -43.92
CA LEU A 748 -7.99 20.69 -43.61
C LEU A 748 -8.28 20.10 -42.20
N ALA A 749 -7.25 19.66 -41.47
CA ALA A 749 -7.36 18.99 -40.16
C ALA A 749 -8.33 17.78 -40.19
N VAL A 750 -8.28 17.04 -41.29
CA VAL A 750 -9.08 15.80 -41.45
C VAL A 750 -8.70 14.78 -40.39
N THR A 751 -9.69 14.08 -39.84
CA THR A 751 -9.46 13.00 -38.90
C THR A 751 -8.52 11.93 -39.47
N GLY A 752 -7.38 11.73 -38.84
CA GLY A 752 -6.35 10.78 -39.23
C GLY A 752 -6.24 9.61 -38.28
N ILE A 753 -5.93 8.44 -38.81
CA ILE A 753 -5.88 7.20 -38.03
C ILE A 753 -4.52 6.55 -38.19
N LEU A 754 -3.84 6.26 -37.09
CA LEU A 754 -2.60 5.49 -37.05
C LEU A 754 -2.86 4.11 -36.44
N LEU A 755 -2.79 3.07 -37.26
CA LEU A 755 -2.72 1.67 -36.80
C LEU A 755 -1.29 1.31 -36.39
N SER A 756 -1.07 0.04 -36.06
CA SER A 756 0.27 -0.47 -35.68
C SER A 756 1.32 -0.11 -36.74
N GLY A 757 2.43 0.46 -36.26
CA GLY A 757 3.57 0.84 -37.12
C GLY A 757 4.86 1.00 -36.30
N ASN A 758 5.97 1.18 -37.04
CA ASN A 758 7.28 1.37 -36.41
C ASN A 758 7.43 2.82 -35.90
N PRO A 759 7.71 3.05 -34.61
CA PRO A 759 7.94 4.39 -34.07
C PRO A 759 9.11 5.16 -34.72
N SER A 760 10.05 4.46 -35.38
CA SER A 760 11.18 5.07 -36.07
C SER A 760 10.78 5.83 -37.37
N GLU A 761 9.55 5.66 -37.86
CA GLU A 761 9.03 6.46 -38.99
C GLU A 761 8.86 7.95 -38.62
N GLY A 762 8.92 8.29 -37.34
CA GLY A 762 8.75 9.67 -36.86
C GLY A 762 7.30 10.08 -36.72
N ALA A 763 7.05 11.39 -36.56
CA ALA A 763 5.72 11.95 -36.48
C ALA A 763 5.05 11.92 -37.87
N ILE A 764 3.79 11.45 -37.96
CA ILE A 764 3.06 11.26 -39.21
C ILE A 764 1.85 12.19 -39.31
N ILE A 765 1.00 12.21 -38.27
CA ILE A 765 -0.21 13.04 -38.24
C ILE A 765 -0.10 13.99 -37.07
N ASN A 766 -0.07 15.31 -37.29
CA ASN A 766 -0.10 16.34 -36.23
C ASN A 766 0.90 16.08 -35.05
N GLY A 767 2.11 15.63 -35.37
CA GLY A 767 3.13 15.35 -34.35
C GLY A 767 3.03 13.96 -33.70
N VAL A 768 2.01 13.17 -34.03
CA VAL A 768 1.79 11.85 -33.43
C VAL A 768 2.67 10.80 -34.12
N LYS A 769 3.36 10.00 -33.30
CA LYS A 769 4.18 8.88 -33.76
C LYS A 769 3.39 7.58 -33.71
N PRO A 770 3.59 6.66 -34.64
CA PRO A 770 2.97 5.35 -34.62
C PRO A 770 3.50 4.51 -33.42
N LYS A 771 2.69 3.59 -32.92
CA LYS A 771 3.04 2.60 -31.92
C LYS A 771 2.82 1.20 -32.48
N ARG A 772 3.52 0.21 -31.95
CA ARG A 772 3.20 -1.19 -32.20
C ARG A 772 1.98 -1.58 -31.38
N ALA A 773 0.99 -2.20 -32.04
CA ALA A 773 -0.28 -2.57 -31.40
C ALA A 773 -0.88 -3.82 -32.07
N VAL A 774 -1.90 -4.41 -31.46
CA VAL A 774 -2.68 -5.50 -32.05
C VAL A 774 -3.47 -5.01 -33.27
N PRO A 775 -3.89 -5.90 -34.19
CA PRO A 775 -4.68 -5.50 -35.38
C PRO A 775 -5.95 -4.74 -35.00
N GLY A 776 -6.25 -3.66 -35.73
CA GLY A 776 -7.40 -2.80 -35.45
C GLY A 776 -7.23 -1.81 -34.30
N ARG A 777 -6.19 -1.94 -33.48
CA ARG A 777 -5.87 -0.95 -32.44
C ARG A 777 -5.31 0.32 -33.09
N ALA A 778 -5.91 1.47 -32.81
CA ALA A 778 -5.66 2.72 -33.51
C ALA A 778 -5.38 3.88 -32.53
N GLN A 779 -4.57 4.83 -32.98
CA GLN A 779 -4.52 6.19 -32.46
C GLN A 779 -5.31 7.06 -33.46
N VAL A 780 -6.46 7.57 -33.03
CA VAL A 780 -7.30 8.45 -33.84
C VAL A 780 -6.96 9.88 -33.50
N VAL A 781 -6.48 10.63 -34.45
CA VAL A 781 -6.09 12.04 -34.31
C VAL A 781 -7.27 12.88 -34.80
N HIS A 782 -8.05 13.35 -33.84
CA HIS A 782 -9.26 14.13 -34.13
C HIS A 782 -9.05 15.61 -33.78
N ARG A 783 -9.63 16.52 -34.54
CA ARG A 783 -9.43 17.97 -34.35
C ARG A 783 -9.87 18.47 -32.99
N GLU A 784 -11.01 18.01 -32.50
CA GLU A 784 -11.59 18.46 -31.21
C GLU A 784 -11.19 17.59 -30.04
N LEU A 785 -11.09 16.28 -30.24
CA LEU A 785 -10.82 15.32 -29.16
C LEU A 785 -9.33 15.06 -28.93
N GLY A 786 -8.46 15.60 -29.79
CA GLY A 786 -7.03 15.31 -29.74
C GLY A 786 -6.70 13.88 -30.18
N VAL A 787 -5.81 13.21 -29.47
CA VAL A 787 -5.41 11.82 -29.77
C VAL A 787 -6.21 10.86 -28.91
N VAL A 788 -7.06 10.05 -29.53
CA VAL A 788 -7.90 9.05 -28.89
C VAL A 788 -7.40 7.65 -29.26
N ALA A 789 -7.15 6.81 -28.26
CA ALA A 789 -6.90 5.39 -28.50
C ALA A 789 -8.24 4.66 -28.73
N ALA A 790 -8.27 3.76 -29.69
CA ALA A 790 -9.49 3.06 -30.06
C ALA A 790 -9.22 1.66 -30.62
N GLN A 791 -10.23 0.80 -30.57
CA GLN A 791 -10.29 -0.43 -31.37
C GLN A 791 -11.26 -0.21 -32.52
N LEU A 792 -10.78 -0.25 -33.76
CA LEU A 792 -11.61 -0.12 -34.93
C LEU A 792 -12.53 -1.35 -35.12
N ALA A 793 -13.73 -1.10 -35.56
CA ALA A 793 -14.68 -2.15 -35.86
C ALA A 793 -14.17 -3.10 -36.94
N ASN A 794 -14.40 -4.38 -36.79
CA ASN A 794 -14.06 -5.43 -37.70
C ASN A 794 -15.30 -5.83 -38.54
N THR A 795 -15.18 -5.79 -39.87
CA THR A 795 -16.14 -6.41 -40.77
C THR A 795 -15.40 -7.52 -41.51
N PRO A 796 -15.62 -8.79 -41.19
CA PRO A 796 -14.97 -9.89 -41.85
C PRO A 796 -15.34 -9.93 -43.33
N PRO A 797 -14.48 -10.54 -44.20
CA PRO A 797 -14.87 -10.80 -45.56
C PRO A 797 -16.15 -11.64 -45.59
N THR A 798 -17.17 -11.20 -46.29
CA THR A 798 -18.34 -12.05 -46.57
C THR A 798 -17.82 -13.29 -47.24
N SER A 799 -18.07 -14.46 -46.64
CA SER A 799 -17.87 -15.72 -47.35
C SER A 799 -18.81 -15.70 -48.55
N ILE A 800 -18.22 -15.61 -49.76
CA ILE A 800 -18.92 -15.75 -51.04
C ILE A 800 -19.42 -17.16 -51.16
#